data_eb48fef160cca9e71348444f6526c34e
#
_entry.id   eb48fef160cca9e71348444f6526c34e
#
_cell.length_a   1.000
_cell.length_b   1.000
_cell.length_c   1.000
_cell.angle_alpha   90.00
_cell.angle_beta   90.00
_cell.angle_gamma   90.00
#
_symmetry.space_group_name_H-M   'P 1'
#
loop_
_entity.id
_entity.type
_entity.pdbx_description
1 polymer ?
#
loop_
_entity_poly.entity_id
_entity_poly.type
_entity_poly.pdbx_seq_one_letter_code
_entity_poly.pdbx_strand_id
1 'polypeptide(L)'
;MPEALPLEKLKDFIKTVPPFHLLPRKAMDELVRTLIIEYFPRGETILGPKGPPTQFLYIIRSGGVRFLMSEKQGKGGDRIYDYRDEGDFFGLISLLSGEPSPFTIVAEEDTLCYLVRKEVFKKLIGEYPDVFLYFTSGPSKGFKQFDTGPLPMDPSVRGGAGAQQVLFACRIKDVMHTNVLTCPPEETIVGVARRMTERGVGSMIVVDDIDVPVGILTDGDLRSKVLASGELINLPVMDVMNRPVQCVSPDAFCFEAILSMTTNRIKYLPVMDGKKLVGIISEHDLMVSQGNNPVAVIKGIQQATTIEQVVLIRKNIDLAMNVILEHGGMAKDICELITTLNDHLTRKIIVLAEEAMGREGYGRPPVPYAWLALGSEGRREQTLRTDQDNALIFADHSPGGEEEARSYFLNLAEKVVSGLERCGFPRCKGGVMAVNPRWCQPLHVWKEYFRHWILDFDYPPQEVLATFVFFDCRPIYGQYELVTRIAGHILEFLDEGNSFAREMAKTAVLHKTPLGFFKRLVVEKSGEHKNKLNLKLNGLTPLVDAIRTLALSQKVFDTNTLDRISALVEKKSLTPAEADDLRDAFNVIMLIRVRHHVNVLRQEGIPDNYVNPDELSIIQRTMLKEAFKSIDRLQGLLELHYSIEG
;
A
#
# COMPACT_ATOMS: atom_id res chain seq x y z
N MET A 1 -37.44 -30.86 -12.97
CA MET A 1 -37.16 -29.56 -13.61
C MET A 1 -36.95 -28.55 -12.49
N PRO A 2 -35.83 -27.86 -12.37
CA PRO A 2 -35.72 -26.78 -11.39
C PRO A 2 -36.69 -25.66 -11.79
N GLU A 3 -37.46 -25.18 -10.84
CA GLU A 3 -38.35 -24.02 -11.01
C GLU A 3 -37.54 -22.86 -11.55
N ALA A 4 -38.00 -22.25 -12.66
CA ALA A 4 -37.38 -21.04 -13.20
C ALA A 4 -37.44 -19.96 -12.10
N LEU A 5 -36.28 -19.48 -11.63
CA LEU A 5 -36.22 -18.37 -10.70
C LEU A 5 -37.09 -17.21 -11.24
N PRO A 6 -37.99 -16.65 -10.45
CA PRO A 6 -38.82 -15.55 -10.92
C PRO A 6 -37.91 -14.39 -11.35
N LEU A 7 -38.01 -13.94 -12.59
CA LEU A 7 -37.25 -12.83 -13.19
C LEU A 7 -37.20 -11.59 -12.27
N GLU A 8 -38.24 -11.38 -11.47
CA GLU A 8 -38.33 -10.28 -10.50
C GLU A 8 -37.31 -10.42 -9.35
N LYS A 9 -37.11 -11.62 -8.79
CA LYS A 9 -36.11 -11.84 -7.73
C LYS A 9 -34.68 -11.63 -8.23
N LEU A 10 -34.41 -12.05 -9.47
CA LEU A 10 -33.12 -11.85 -10.13
C LEU A 10 -32.87 -10.35 -10.35
N LYS A 11 -33.88 -9.62 -10.80
CA LYS A 11 -33.84 -8.18 -11.02
C LYS A 11 -33.64 -7.40 -9.72
N ASP A 12 -34.32 -7.80 -8.67
CA ASP A 12 -34.17 -7.17 -7.35
C ASP A 12 -32.76 -7.33 -6.81
N PHE A 13 -32.16 -8.50 -6.99
CA PHE A 13 -30.76 -8.71 -6.61
C PHE A 13 -29.80 -7.87 -7.46
N ILE A 14 -29.90 -7.91 -8.79
CA ILE A 14 -29.00 -7.13 -9.66
C ILE A 14 -29.09 -5.62 -9.36
N LYS A 15 -30.25 -5.11 -8.97
CA LYS A 15 -30.38 -3.72 -8.51
C LYS A 15 -29.61 -3.41 -7.23
N THR A 16 -29.31 -4.39 -6.40
CA THR A 16 -28.49 -4.17 -5.21
C THR A 16 -27.00 -4.15 -5.53
N VAL A 17 -26.61 -4.62 -6.71
CA VAL A 17 -25.21 -4.70 -7.16
C VAL A 17 -24.81 -3.42 -7.90
N PRO A 18 -23.94 -2.58 -7.33
CA PRO A 18 -23.41 -1.44 -8.07
C PRO A 18 -22.56 -1.90 -9.26
N PRO A 19 -22.63 -1.24 -10.43
CA PRO A 19 -23.41 -0.04 -10.78
C PRO A 19 -24.78 -0.32 -11.42
N PHE A 20 -25.24 -1.56 -11.43
CA PHE A 20 -26.41 -1.96 -12.18
C PHE A 20 -27.71 -1.28 -11.68
N HIS A 21 -27.71 -0.77 -10.43
CA HIS A 21 -28.81 0.07 -9.91
C HIS A 21 -29.03 1.37 -10.71
N LEU A 22 -28.03 1.83 -11.46
CA LEU A 22 -28.10 3.03 -12.30
C LEU A 22 -28.81 2.76 -13.64
N LEU A 23 -29.05 1.49 -13.98
CA LEU A 23 -29.69 1.13 -15.24
C LEU A 23 -31.18 1.51 -15.26
N PRO A 24 -31.68 2.15 -16.34
CA PRO A 24 -33.10 2.33 -16.56
C PRO A 24 -33.84 0.99 -16.61
N ARG A 25 -35.12 0.98 -16.25
CA ARG A 25 -35.94 -0.24 -16.16
C ARG A 25 -35.84 -1.12 -17.42
N LYS A 26 -35.85 -0.53 -18.61
CA LYS A 26 -35.75 -1.25 -19.88
C LYS A 26 -34.39 -1.97 -20.06
N ALA A 27 -33.32 -1.29 -19.75
CA ALA A 27 -31.95 -1.88 -19.82
C ALA A 27 -31.74 -2.98 -18.78
N MET A 28 -32.29 -2.80 -17.58
CA MET A 28 -32.29 -3.82 -16.53
C MET A 28 -33.06 -5.07 -16.99
N ASP A 29 -34.22 -4.90 -17.62
CA ASP A 29 -35.03 -6.00 -18.14
C ASP A 29 -34.29 -6.76 -19.26
N GLU A 30 -33.54 -6.07 -20.13
CA GLU A 30 -32.69 -6.68 -21.15
C GLU A 30 -31.52 -7.43 -20.50
N LEU A 31 -30.80 -6.82 -19.57
CA LEU A 31 -29.68 -7.44 -18.88
C LEU A 31 -30.09 -8.75 -18.21
N VAL A 32 -31.14 -8.72 -17.40
CA VAL A 32 -31.60 -9.86 -16.61
C VAL A 32 -32.00 -11.05 -17.48
N ARG A 33 -32.58 -10.80 -18.67
CA ARG A 33 -32.93 -11.86 -19.62
C ARG A 33 -31.75 -12.54 -20.29
N THR A 34 -30.57 -11.92 -20.29
CA THR A 34 -29.34 -12.42 -20.94
C THR A 34 -28.35 -13.05 -19.96
N LEU A 35 -28.64 -12.97 -18.66
CA LEU A 35 -27.77 -13.55 -17.64
C LEU A 35 -27.72 -15.07 -17.74
N ILE A 36 -26.53 -15.61 -17.56
CA ILE A 36 -26.29 -17.04 -17.40
C ILE A 36 -26.04 -17.29 -15.91
N ILE A 37 -26.55 -18.40 -15.40
CA ILE A 37 -26.34 -18.81 -14.01
C ILE A 37 -25.34 -19.96 -14.05
N GLU A 38 -24.24 -19.83 -13.29
CA GLU A 38 -23.20 -20.83 -13.19
C GLU A 38 -22.81 -21.07 -11.74
N TYR A 39 -22.58 -22.33 -11.41
CA TYR A 39 -22.20 -22.78 -10.07
C TYR A 39 -20.77 -23.31 -10.09
N PHE A 40 -20.01 -22.89 -9.10
CA PHE A 40 -18.62 -23.30 -8.90
C PHE A 40 -18.48 -23.93 -7.51
N PRO A 41 -18.16 -25.23 -7.42
CA PRO A 41 -17.93 -25.87 -6.14
C PRO A 41 -16.68 -25.34 -5.46
N ARG A 42 -16.66 -25.42 -4.13
CA ARG A 42 -15.51 -25.01 -3.31
C ARG A 42 -14.20 -25.61 -3.83
N GLY A 43 -13.18 -24.78 -4.01
CA GLY A 43 -11.84 -25.15 -4.45
C GLY A 43 -11.68 -25.16 -5.98
N GLU A 44 -12.74 -24.95 -6.75
CA GLU A 44 -12.64 -24.87 -8.21
C GLU A 44 -11.93 -23.58 -8.65
N THR A 45 -11.01 -23.72 -9.61
CA THR A 45 -10.35 -22.57 -10.26
C THR A 45 -11.22 -22.07 -11.40
N ILE A 46 -11.75 -20.86 -11.25
CA ILE A 46 -12.68 -20.23 -12.22
C ILE A 46 -11.91 -19.53 -13.33
N LEU A 47 -10.88 -18.75 -12.98
CA LEU A 47 -10.01 -18.05 -13.92
C LEU A 47 -8.56 -18.18 -13.48
N GLY A 48 -7.62 -18.08 -14.44
CA GLY A 48 -6.21 -18.12 -14.10
C GLY A 48 -5.28 -17.65 -15.22
N PRO A 49 -3.99 -17.39 -14.91
CA PRO A 49 -3.00 -16.88 -15.85
C PRO A 49 -2.67 -17.84 -17.00
N LYS A 50 -2.96 -19.12 -16.83
CA LYS A 50 -2.76 -20.17 -17.85
C LYS A 50 -4.04 -20.52 -18.59
N GLY A 51 -5.19 -19.95 -18.21
CA GLY A 51 -6.48 -20.18 -18.83
C GLY A 51 -6.69 -19.29 -20.06
N PRO A 52 -7.79 -19.48 -20.80
CA PRO A 52 -8.19 -18.57 -21.86
C PRO A 52 -8.72 -17.24 -21.26
N PRO A 53 -8.73 -16.15 -22.06
CA PRO A 53 -9.44 -14.92 -21.68
C PRO A 53 -10.92 -15.19 -21.45
N THR A 54 -11.50 -14.62 -20.39
CA THR A 54 -12.93 -14.77 -20.14
C THR A 54 -13.77 -13.97 -21.12
N GLN A 55 -14.95 -14.52 -21.42
CA GLN A 55 -16.00 -13.86 -22.22
C GLN A 55 -17.14 -13.34 -21.32
N PHE A 56 -16.95 -13.35 -20.00
CA PHE A 56 -17.98 -13.02 -19.04
C PHE A 56 -17.48 -12.09 -17.93
N LEU A 57 -18.35 -11.17 -17.49
CA LEU A 57 -18.27 -10.56 -16.18
C LEU A 57 -19.08 -11.45 -15.22
N TYR A 58 -18.46 -11.85 -14.12
CA TYR A 58 -19.05 -12.71 -13.09
C TYR A 58 -19.57 -11.84 -11.94
N ILE A 59 -20.83 -11.96 -11.59
CA ILE A 59 -21.46 -11.30 -10.43
C ILE A 59 -21.78 -12.39 -9.42
N ILE A 60 -21.22 -12.30 -8.22
CA ILE A 60 -21.41 -13.30 -7.17
C ILE A 60 -22.80 -13.15 -6.57
N ARG A 61 -23.64 -14.19 -6.72
CA ARG A 61 -24.99 -14.23 -6.15
C ARG A 61 -24.99 -14.79 -4.74
N SER A 62 -24.16 -15.78 -4.47
CA SER A 62 -23.91 -16.35 -3.15
C SER A 62 -22.57 -17.06 -3.16
N GLY A 63 -21.95 -17.21 -1.97
CA GLY A 63 -20.61 -17.75 -1.87
C GLY A 63 -19.54 -16.68 -2.03
N GLY A 64 -18.31 -17.09 -2.34
CA GLY A 64 -17.19 -16.18 -2.47
C GLY A 64 -15.99 -16.77 -3.19
N VAL A 65 -15.13 -15.88 -3.69
CA VAL A 65 -13.91 -16.24 -4.41
C VAL A 65 -12.68 -15.56 -3.82
N ARG A 66 -11.54 -16.24 -3.88
CA ARG A 66 -10.24 -15.67 -3.54
C ARG A 66 -9.38 -15.51 -4.78
N PHE A 67 -8.58 -14.46 -4.79
CA PHE A 67 -7.61 -14.15 -5.82
C PHE A 67 -6.24 -14.53 -5.33
N LEU A 68 -5.54 -15.37 -6.08
CA LEU A 68 -4.20 -15.84 -5.78
C LEU A 68 -3.22 -15.28 -6.79
N MET A 69 -2.04 -14.86 -6.32
CA MET A 69 -0.94 -14.42 -7.17
C MET A 69 0.26 -15.34 -6.96
N SER A 70 0.77 -15.92 -8.05
CA SER A 70 2.00 -16.73 -8.03
C SER A 70 3.24 -15.85 -7.99
N GLU A 71 4.15 -16.07 -7.06
CA GLU A 71 5.48 -15.42 -7.05
C GLU A 71 6.37 -15.95 -8.18
N LYS A 72 7.04 -15.01 -8.87
CA LYS A 72 7.87 -15.28 -10.06
C LYS A 72 9.17 -16.05 -9.83
N GLN A 73 9.44 -16.57 -8.63
CA GLN A 73 10.62 -17.41 -8.35
C GLN A 73 10.26 -18.54 -7.36
N GLY A 74 9.77 -19.61 -7.87
CA GLY A 74 9.85 -21.05 -7.54
C GLY A 74 10.01 -21.56 -6.10
N LYS A 75 9.76 -20.81 -5.02
CA LYS A 75 9.86 -21.29 -3.63
C LYS A 75 8.83 -20.71 -2.65
N GLY A 76 7.74 -20.10 -3.11
CA GLY A 76 6.64 -19.65 -2.27
C GLY A 76 5.30 -20.13 -2.85
N GLY A 77 4.35 -20.51 -2.01
CA GLY A 77 2.98 -20.85 -2.42
C GLY A 77 2.22 -19.64 -2.96
N ASP A 78 1.08 -19.90 -3.63
CA ASP A 78 0.19 -18.84 -4.12
C ASP A 78 -0.29 -17.97 -2.95
N ARG A 79 -0.10 -16.65 -3.06
CA ARG A 79 -0.53 -15.69 -2.03
C ARG A 79 -1.93 -15.17 -2.30
N ILE A 80 -2.75 -15.03 -1.25
CA ILE A 80 -4.06 -14.41 -1.35
C ILE A 80 -3.88 -12.91 -1.61
N TYR A 81 -4.36 -12.47 -2.77
CA TYR A 81 -4.30 -11.07 -3.20
C TYR A 81 -5.57 -10.29 -2.82
N ASP A 82 -6.74 -10.92 -3.03
CA ASP A 82 -8.04 -10.32 -2.77
C ASP A 82 -9.08 -11.42 -2.56
N TYR A 83 -10.24 -11.06 -2.02
CA TYR A 83 -11.41 -11.93 -1.97
C TYR A 83 -12.67 -11.12 -2.25
N ARG A 84 -13.69 -11.81 -2.79
CA ARG A 84 -14.95 -11.24 -3.20
C ARG A 84 -16.11 -12.11 -2.78
N ASP A 85 -17.22 -11.49 -2.43
CA ASP A 85 -18.39 -12.16 -1.90
C ASP A 85 -19.70 -11.70 -2.56
N GLU A 86 -20.84 -12.07 -2.00
CA GLU A 86 -22.16 -11.75 -2.55
C GLU A 86 -22.31 -10.24 -2.86
N GLY A 87 -22.75 -9.94 -4.07
CA GLY A 87 -22.86 -8.59 -4.59
C GLY A 87 -21.59 -8.01 -5.20
N ASP A 88 -20.46 -8.72 -5.12
CA ASP A 88 -19.25 -8.36 -5.83
C ASP A 88 -19.22 -8.95 -7.23
N PHE A 89 -18.25 -8.50 -8.05
CA PHE A 89 -18.04 -9.04 -9.39
C PHE A 89 -16.54 -9.23 -9.70
N PHE A 90 -16.22 -10.12 -10.63
CA PHE A 90 -14.85 -10.40 -11.08
C PHE A 90 -14.79 -10.74 -12.57
N GLY A 91 -13.58 -10.96 -13.09
CA GLY A 91 -13.35 -11.30 -14.49
C GLY A 91 -13.20 -10.11 -15.44
N LEU A 92 -13.46 -8.89 -14.98
CA LEU A 92 -13.53 -7.68 -15.78
C LEU A 92 -12.21 -7.32 -16.49
N ILE A 93 -11.06 -7.50 -15.84
CA ILE A 93 -9.73 -7.23 -16.42
C ILE A 93 -9.55 -8.11 -17.66
N SER A 94 -9.72 -9.42 -17.50
CA SER A 94 -9.59 -10.38 -18.60
C SER A 94 -10.65 -10.16 -19.68
N LEU A 95 -11.87 -9.81 -19.30
CA LEU A 95 -12.98 -9.51 -20.22
C LEU A 95 -12.65 -8.34 -21.16
N LEU A 96 -12.05 -7.27 -20.64
CA LEU A 96 -11.76 -6.06 -21.41
C LEU A 96 -10.43 -6.12 -22.14
N SER A 97 -9.36 -6.62 -21.49
CA SER A 97 -8.06 -6.77 -22.12
C SER A 97 -8.03 -7.82 -23.23
N GLY A 98 -8.90 -8.84 -23.14
CA GLY A 98 -8.83 -10.01 -24.03
C GLY A 98 -7.66 -10.93 -23.69
N GLU A 99 -6.99 -10.74 -22.55
CA GLU A 99 -5.89 -11.55 -22.05
C GLU A 99 -6.36 -12.48 -20.91
N PRO A 100 -5.66 -13.56 -20.59
CA PRO A 100 -5.93 -14.38 -19.42
C PRO A 100 -5.96 -13.55 -18.12
N SER A 101 -6.68 -14.01 -17.11
CA SER A 101 -6.69 -13.37 -15.80
C SER A 101 -5.28 -13.31 -15.21
N PRO A 102 -4.79 -12.14 -14.71
CA PRO A 102 -3.49 -12.06 -14.05
C PRO A 102 -3.45 -12.79 -12.71
N PHE A 103 -4.61 -13.17 -12.18
CA PHE A 103 -4.79 -13.89 -10.92
C PHE A 103 -5.40 -15.27 -11.17
N THR A 104 -5.01 -16.23 -10.32
CA THR A 104 -5.78 -17.45 -10.16
C THR A 104 -6.96 -17.15 -9.24
N ILE A 105 -8.19 -17.26 -9.75
CA ILE A 105 -9.44 -17.00 -9.02
C ILE A 105 -10.08 -18.33 -8.68
N VAL A 106 -10.21 -18.61 -7.39
CA VAL A 106 -10.67 -19.90 -6.87
C VAL A 106 -11.93 -19.69 -6.03
N ALA A 107 -12.92 -20.54 -6.17
CA ALA A 107 -14.09 -20.56 -5.31
C ALA A 107 -13.69 -20.96 -3.87
N GLU A 108 -13.87 -20.07 -2.91
CA GLU A 108 -13.53 -20.34 -1.49
C GLU A 108 -14.59 -21.18 -0.79
N GLU A 109 -15.81 -21.05 -1.23
CA GLU A 109 -16.97 -21.84 -0.83
C GLU A 109 -17.83 -22.14 -2.06
N ASP A 110 -18.89 -22.92 -1.90
CA ASP A 110 -19.84 -23.18 -3.00
C ASP A 110 -20.42 -21.85 -3.51
N THR A 111 -20.05 -21.49 -4.73
CA THR A 111 -20.26 -20.14 -5.27
C THR A 111 -21.20 -20.17 -6.47
N LEU A 112 -22.26 -19.36 -6.42
CA LEU A 112 -23.19 -19.16 -7.51
C LEU A 112 -22.97 -17.78 -8.13
N CYS A 113 -22.74 -17.73 -9.44
CA CYS A 113 -22.50 -16.49 -10.17
C CYS A 113 -23.57 -16.24 -11.24
N TYR A 114 -23.86 -14.95 -11.45
CA TYR A 114 -24.55 -14.49 -12.66
C TYR A 114 -23.50 -13.96 -13.63
N LEU A 115 -23.51 -14.48 -14.85
CA LEU A 115 -22.53 -14.16 -15.90
C LEU A 115 -23.16 -13.21 -16.91
N VAL A 116 -22.49 -12.06 -17.11
CA VAL A 116 -22.85 -11.08 -18.17
C VAL A 116 -21.89 -11.28 -19.33
N ARG A 117 -22.43 -11.57 -20.53
CA ARG A 117 -21.63 -11.75 -21.74
C ARG A 117 -20.91 -10.47 -22.16
N LYS A 118 -19.72 -10.59 -22.71
CA LYS A 118 -18.86 -9.48 -23.18
C LYS A 118 -19.60 -8.49 -24.08
N GLU A 119 -20.40 -8.96 -25.01
CA GLU A 119 -21.15 -8.14 -25.96
C GLU A 119 -22.23 -7.31 -25.23
N VAL A 120 -22.96 -7.96 -24.30
CA VAL A 120 -23.98 -7.31 -23.48
C VAL A 120 -23.34 -6.25 -22.58
N PHE A 121 -22.23 -6.62 -21.95
CA PHE A 121 -21.49 -5.69 -21.08
C PHE A 121 -20.96 -4.47 -21.87
N LYS A 122 -20.32 -4.70 -23.06
CA LYS A 122 -19.86 -3.60 -23.92
C LYS A 122 -20.99 -2.70 -24.38
N LYS A 123 -22.16 -3.26 -24.72
CA LYS A 123 -23.35 -2.49 -25.09
C LYS A 123 -23.78 -1.61 -23.91
N LEU A 124 -23.89 -2.18 -22.71
CA LEU A 124 -24.29 -1.44 -21.50
C LEU A 124 -23.36 -0.28 -21.18
N ILE A 125 -22.05 -0.50 -21.16
CA ILE A 125 -21.11 0.58 -20.87
C ILE A 125 -21.05 1.63 -21.99
N GLY A 126 -21.39 1.27 -23.25
CA GLY A 126 -21.46 2.20 -24.37
C GLY A 126 -22.73 3.05 -24.39
N GLU A 127 -23.86 2.51 -23.92
CA GLU A 127 -25.17 3.21 -23.94
C GLU A 127 -25.48 3.97 -22.65
N TYR A 128 -24.85 3.57 -21.51
CA TYR A 128 -25.12 4.16 -20.19
C TYR A 128 -23.85 4.73 -19.56
N PRO A 129 -23.56 6.03 -19.78
CA PRO A 129 -22.35 6.68 -19.28
C PRO A 129 -22.15 6.56 -17.77
N ASP A 130 -23.22 6.59 -16.97
CA ASP A 130 -23.14 6.46 -15.52
C ASP A 130 -22.70 5.05 -15.08
N VAL A 131 -23.13 4.01 -15.81
CA VAL A 131 -22.69 2.62 -15.60
C VAL A 131 -21.22 2.46 -16.02
N PHE A 132 -20.88 3.01 -17.18
CA PHE A 132 -19.50 3.09 -17.64
C PHE A 132 -18.65 3.84 -16.59
N LEU A 133 -19.11 4.98 -16.13
CA LEU A 133 -18.47 5.82 -15.13
C LEU A 133 -18.20 5.04 -13.84
N TYR A 134 -19.14 4.25 -13.36
CA TYR A 134 -18.97 3.44 -12.16
C TYR A 134 -17.89 2.37 -12.32
N PHE A 135 -17.89 1.62 -13.43
CA PHE A 135 -16.83 0.65 -13.71
C PHE A 135 -15.49 1.33 -13.91
N THR A 136 -15.49 2.59 -14.21
CA THR A 136 -14.34 3.39 -14.57
C THR A 136 -13.98 4.47 -13.54
N SER A 137 -14.85 4.89 -12.62
CA SER A 137 -14.59 5.95 -11.62
C SER A 137 -15.06 5.63 -10.20
N GLY A 138 -15.73 4.51 -10.00
CA GLY A 138 -16.30 4.15 -8.70
C GLY A 138 -15.40 3.23 -7.85
N PRO A 139 -15.72 3.07 -6.55
CA PRO A 139 -15.09 2.12 -5.64
C PRO A 139 -15.50 0.69 -5.99
N SER A 140 -15.46 0.33 -7.27
CA SER A 140 -15.85 -0.99 -7.70
C SER A 140 -14.79 -1.99 -7.31
N LYS A 141 -15.12 -2.90 -6.43
CA LYS A 141 -14.36 -4.06 -6.00
C LYS A 141 -13.87 -4.96 -7.18
N GLY A 142 -14.08 -4.55 -8.41
CA GLY A 142 -13.80 -5.26 -9.64
C GLY A 142 -12.69 -4.70 -10.52
N PHE A 143 -12.35 -3.44 -10.37
CA PHE A 143 -11.44 -2.75 -11.30
C PHE A 143 -10.20 -2.18 -10.63
N LYS A 144 -9.52 -2.95 -9.85
CA LYS A 144 -8.39 -2.49 -9.08
C LYS A 144 -7.10 -2.21 -9.86
N GLN A 145 -7.13 -2.17 -11.19
CA GLN A 145 -5.98 -1.82 -12.02
C GLN A 145 -6.26 -0.87 -13.19
N PHE A 146 -7.53 -0.49 -13.44
CA PHE A 146 -7.86 0.34 -14.59
C PHE A 146 -8.99 1.30 -14.22
N ASP A 147 -8.61 2.48 -13.77
CA ASP A 147 -9.53 3.54 -13.40
C ASP A 147 -9.78 4.48 -14.57
N THR A 148 -11.03 4.81 -14.88
CA THR A 148 -11.41 5.60 -16.06
C THR A 148 -12.34 6.74 -15.65
N GLY A 149 -12.01 7.98 -15.96
CA GLY A 149 -12.67 9.21 -15.54
C GLY A 149 -13.76 9.78 -16.48
N PRO A 150 -14.47 10.86 -16.12
CA PRO A 150 -15.72 11.28 -16.74
C PRO A 150 -15.59 12.21 -17.95
N LEU A 151 -16.66 12.25 -18.74
CA LEU A 151 -16.91 13.14 -19.86
C LEU A 151 -17.00 14.64 -19.43
N PRO A 152 -16.74 15.59 -20.32
CA PRO A 152 -16.60 17.00 -19.97
C PRO A 152 -17.92 17.60 -19.51
N MET A 153 -17.93 18.11 -18.29
CA MET A 153 -18.95 19.04 -17.80
C MET A 153 -18.36 20.42 -17.57
N ASP A 154 -19.19 21.41 -17.76
CA ASP A 154 -18.99 22.85 -17.66
C ASP A 154 -18.01 23.28 -16.54
N PRO A 155 -17.06 24.18 -16.80
CA PRO A 155 -16.04 24.63 -15.84
C PRO A 155 -16.55 25.38 -14.60
N SER A 156 -17.85 25.65 -14.50
CA SER A 156 -18.43 26.45 -13.42
C SER A 156 -18.81 25.69 -12.16
N VAL A 157 -18.75 24.33 -12.12
CA VAL A 157 -19.03 23.53 -10.93
C VAL A 157 -17.74 23.05 -10.27
N ARG A 158 -17.06 23.96 -9.61
CA ARG A 158 -15.90 23.66 -8.74
C ARG A 158 -16.40 23.36 -7.32
N GLY A 159 -16.40 22.10 -6.96
CA GLY A 159 -16.65 21.65 -5.59
C GLY A 159 -16.28 20.18 -5.40
N GLY A 160 -15.06 19.90 -4.97
CA GLY A 160 -14.72 18.79 -4.08
C GLY A 160 -14.60 17.35 -4.60
N ALA A 161 -14.82 17.03 -5.90
CA ALA A 161 -14.73 15.65 -6.39
C ALA A 161 -13.77 15.46 -7.59
N GLY A 162 -12.90 16.41 -7.84
CA GLY A 162 -12.31 16.65 -9.17
C GLY A 162 -11.02 15.93 -9.55
N ALA A 163 -10.38 15.12 -8.72
CA ALA A 163 -9.02 14.64 -9.02
C ALA A 163 -8.92 13.19 -9.52
N GLN A 164 -9.90 12.33 -9.22
CA GLN A 164 -9.96 10.96 -9.74
C GLN A 164 -10.53 10.88 -11.18
N GLN A 165 -11.13 11.94 -11.63
CA GLN A 165 -11.84 12.03 -12.90
C GLN A 165 -10.91 12.20 -14.13
N VAL A 166 -9.60 12.38 -13.96
CA VAL A 166 -8.72 12.90 -15.01
C VAL A 166 -8.29 11.88 -16.06
N LEU A 167 -7.99 10.62 -15.71
CA LEU A 167 -7.43 9.66 -16.67
C LEU A 167 -8.41 9.12 -17.72
N PHE A 168 -9.68 9.22 -17.48
CA PHE A 168 -10.69 8.57 -18.30
C PHE A 168 -11.62 9.55 -19.03
N ALA A 169 -11.61 10.79 -18.57
CA ALA A 169 -12.03 11.91 -19.39
C ALA A 169 -10.85 12.55 -20.12
N CYS A 170 -9.60 12.31 -19.62
CA CYS A 170 -8.40 12.83 -20.24
C CYS A 170 -8.10 12.05 -21.51
N ARG A 171 -8.05 12.75 -22.62
CA ARG A 171 -7.54 12.20 -23.88
C ARG A 171 -6.04 12.34 -23.92
N ILE A 172 -5.39 11.49 -24.66
CA ILE A 172 -3.93 11.51 -24.83
C ILE A 172 -3.43 12.86 -25.30
N LYS A 173 -4.16 13.52 -26.19
CA LYS A 173 -3.84 14.88 -26.68
C LYS A 173 -3.74 15.94 -25.58
N ASP A 174 -4.40 15.73 -24.43
CA ASP A 174 -4.43 16.69 -23.32
C ASP A 174 -3.19 16.58 -22.40
N VAL A 175 -2.44 15.47 -22.50
CA VAL A 175 -1.29 15.15 -21.64
C VAL A 175 -0.02 14.75 -22.38
N MET A 176 -0.11 14.47 -23.68
CA MET A 176 1.04 14.09 -24.50
C MET A 176 2.05 15.24 -24.67
N HIS A 177 3.31 14.88 -24.85
CA HIS A 177 4.33 15.82 -25.31
C HIS A 177 4.30 15.90 -26.82
N THR A 178 4.14 17.11 -27.38
CA THR A 178 4.10 17.35 -28.83
C THR A 178 5.47 17.53 -29.45
N ASN A 179 6.49 17.83 -28.65
CA ASN A 179 7.87 17.98 -29.11
C ASN A 179 8.58 16.60 -29.06
N VAL A 180 8.32 15.79 -30.08
CA VAL A 180 8.86 14.42 -30.17
C VAL A 180 10.26 14.47 -30.77
N LEU A 181 11.21 13.78 -30.10
CA LEU A 181 12.56 13.62 -30.63
C LEU A 181 12.60 12.41 -31.56
N THR A 182 12.98 12.64 -32.83
CA THR A 182 13.04 11.58 -33.85
C THR A 182 14.44 11.46 -34.45
N CYS A 183 14.74 10.31 -35.02
CA CYS A 183 15.95 10.05 -35.80
C CYS A 183 15.68 9.07 -36.94
N PRO A 184 16.50 9.09 -38.01
CA PRO A 184 16.47 8.09 -39.06
C PRO A 184 17.06 6.74 -38.55
N PRO A 185 16.73 5.60 -39.18
CA PRO A 185 17.22 4.26 -38.79
C PRO A 185 18.75 4.11 -38.86
N GLU A 186 19.41 4.87 -39.71
CA GLU A 186 20.86 4.83 -39.96
C GLU A 186 21.67 5.66 -38.98
N GLU A 187 21.05 6.50 -38.16
CA GLU A 187 21.75 7.32 -37.15
C GLU A 187 22.48 6.41 -36.16
N THR A 188 23.68 6.78 -35.74
CA THR A 188 24.50 5.98 -34.83
C THR A 188 23.90 5.99 -33.38
N ILE A 189 24.05 4.88 -32.67
CA ILE A 189 23.60 4.74 -31.28
C ILE A 189 24.21 5.87 -30.41
N VAL A 190 25.48 6.23 -30.59
CA VAL A 190 26.13 7.34 -29.86
C VAL A 190 25.50 8.69 -30.21
N GLY A 191 25.15 8.94 -31.48
CA GLY A 191 24.48 10.15 -31.93
C GLY A 191 23.11 10.30 -31.23
N VAL A 192 22.32 9.21 -31.25
CA VAL A 192 21.02 9.14 -30.59
C VAL A 192 21.15 9.36 -29.08
N ALA A 193 22.07 8.65 -28.39
CA ALA A 193 22.28 8.78 -26.95
C ALA A 193 22.69 10.20 -26.53
N ARG A 194 23.56 10.87 -27.34
CA ARG A 194 23.97 12.27 -27.11
C ARG A 194 22.76 13.21 -27.22
N ARG A 195 21.95 13.08 -28.27
CA ARG A 195 20.74 13.89 -28.45
C ARG A 195 19.71 13.67 -27.34
N MET A 196 19.52 12.44 -26.91
CA MET A 196 18.66 12.13 -25.75
C MET A 196 19.15 12.84 -24.49
N THR A 197 20.46 12.80 -24.22
CA THR A 197 21.09 13.46 -23.06
C THR A 197 20.95 14.98 -23.14
N GLU A 198 21.27 15.60 -24.30
CA GLU A 198 21.18 17.05 -24.51
C GLU A 198 19.75 17.58 -24.35
N ARG A 199 18.75 16.77 -24.68
CA ARG A 199 17.33 17.12 -24.56
C ARG A 199 16.67 16.65 -23.28
N GLY A 200 17.38 15.87 -22.46
CA GLY A 200 16.86 15.35 -21.19
C GLY A 200 15.67 14.39 -21.35
N VAL A 201 15.67 13.59 -22.44
CA VAL A 201 14.58 12.64 -22.73
C VAL A 201 15.03 11.20 -22.60
N GLY A 202 14.14 10.33 -22.14
CA GLY A 202 14.41 8.90 -21.91
C GLY A 202 14.10 7.99 -23.11
N SER A 203 13.68 8.56 -24.25
CA SER A 203 13.37 7.78 -25.47
C SER A 203 13.59 8.58 -26.75
N MET A 204 13.86 7.85 -27.85
CA MET A 204 13.98 8.36 -29.21
C MET A 204 13.09 7.55 -30.13
N ILE A 205 12.26 8.20 -30.93
CA ILE A 205 11.44 7.55 -31.95
C ILE A 205 12.24 7.46 -33.24
N VAL A 206 12.36 6.25 -33.77
CA VAL A 206 13.00 6.04 -35.07
C VAL A 206 11.92 6.11 -36.14
N VAL A 207 12.08 6.99 -37.12
CA VAL A 207 11.11 7.24 -38.19
C VAL A 207 11.72 6.95 -39.57
N ASP A 208 10.87 6.53 -40.51
CA ASP A 208 11.27 6.39 -41.92
C ASP A 208 11.30 7.72 -42.67
N ASP A 209 11.55 7.65 -44.00
CA ASP A 209 11.67 8.82 -44.88
C ASP A 209 10.36 9.64 -45.00
N ILE A 210 9.25 9.15 -44.51
CA ILE A 210 7.93 9.81 -44.52
C ILE A 210 7.40 10.09 -43.08
N ASP A 211 8.32 10.16 -42.10
CA ASP A 211 8.05 10.43 -40.68
C ASP A 211 7.11 9.44 -39.97
N VAL A 212 7.06 8.20 -40.46
CA VAL A 212 6.29 7.13 -39.79
C VAL A 212 7.19 6.37 -38.80
N PRO A 213 6.77 6.16 -37.55
CA PRO A 213 7.53 5.40 -36.54
C PRO A 213 7.78 3.95 -36.96
N VAL A 214 9.04 3.59 -37.11
CA VAL A 214 9.51 2.23 -37.44
C VAL A 214 10.20 1.52 -36.27
N GLY A 215 10.60 2.31 -35.24
CA GLY A 215 11.25 1.81 -34.06
C GLY A 215 11.22 2.79 -32.89
N ILE A 216 11.57 2.31 -31.72
CA ILE A 216 11.80 3.14 -30.52
C ILE A 216 13.05 2.63 -29.79
N LEU A 217 13.90 3.57 -29.35
CA LEU A 217 15.03 3.31 -28.48
C LEU A 217 14.82 4.02 -27.15
N THR A 218 15.13 3.34 -26.04
CA THR A 218 14.99 3.87 -24.68
C THR A 218 16.30 3.77 -23.90
N ASP A 219 16.42 4.53 -22.78
CA ASP A 219 17.54 4.41 -21.83
C ASP A 219 17.76 2.97 -21.36
N GLY A 220 16.66 2.22 -21.19
CA GLY A 220 16.69 0.81 -20.83
C GLY A 220 17.37 -0.04 -21.90
N ASP A 221 17.10 0.24 -23.17
CA ASP A 221 17.70 -0.46 -24.32
C ASP A 221 19.18 -0.16 -24.46
N LEU A 222 19.57 1.12 -24.32
CA LEU A 222 20.98 1.52 -24.31
C LEU A 222 21.76 0.76 -23.24
N ARG A 223 21.21 0.65 -22.03
CA ARG A 223 21.84 -0.10 -20.94
C ARG A 223 21.89 -1.60 -21.19
N SER A 224 20.76 -2.20 -21.62
CA SER A 224 20.64 -3.67 -21.69
C SER A 224 21.18 -4.26 -22.99
N LYS A 225 20.99 -3.57 -24.13
CA LYS A 225 21.35 -4.08 -25.45
C LYS A 225 22.70 -3.56 -25.94
N VAL A 226 23.18 -2.40 -25.44
CA VAL A 226 24.45 -1.81 -25.89
C VAL A 226 25.52 -1.98 -24.81
N LEU A 227 25.33 -1.40 -23.61
CA LEU A 227 26.37 -1.45 -22.57
C LEU A 227 26.56 -2.85 -21.99
N ALA A 228 25.47 -3.55 -21.68
CA ALA A 228 25.57 -4.87 -21.05
C ALA A 228 25.96 -6.00 -22.03
N SER A 229 25.67 -5.85 -23.33
CA SER A 229 26.05 -6.81 -24.36
C SER A 229 27.44 -6.55 -24.94
N GLY A 230 28.02 -5.37 -24.69
CA GLY A 230 29.31 -4.96 -25.27
C GLY A 230 29.23 -4.60 -26.76
N GLU A 231 28.01 -4.29 -27.26
CA GLU A 231 27.80 -3.90 -28.65
C GLU A 231 28.56 -2.63 -29.03
N LEU A 232 28.95 -2.52 -30.31
CA LEU A 232 29.68 -1.37 -30.81
C LEU A 232 28.76 -0.14 -30.88
N ILE A 233 29.11 0.89 -30.13
CA ILE A 233 28.34 2.15 -29.99
C ILE A 233 28.14 2.94 -31.31
N ASN A 234 28.90 2.62 -32.36
CA ASN A 234 28.83 3.25 -33.67
C ASN A 234 27.88 2.52 -34.65
N LEU A 235 27.21 1.45 -34.21
CA LEU A 235 26.19 0.78 -35.03
C LEU A 235 24.99 1.70 -35.25
N PRO A 236 24.23 1.50 -36.34
CA PRO A 236 22.99 2.22 -36.57
C PRO A 236 21.92 1.84 -35.54
N VAL A 237 21.03 2.78 -35.21
CA VAL A 237 19.99 2.59 -34.19
C VAL A 237 19.00 1.47 -34.56
N MET A 238 18.82 1.20 -35.85
CA MET A 238 17.95 0.13 -36.35
C MET A 238 18.33 -1.28 -35.86
N ASP A 239 19.58 -1.49 -35.46
CA ASP A 239 20.07 -2.80 -34.98
C ASP A 239 19.67 -3.07 -33.52
N VAL A 240 19.36 -2.03 -32.72
CA VAL A 240 19.05 -2.14 -31.29
C VAL A 240 17.66 -1.63 -30.92
N MET A 241 16.96 -0.91 -31.80
CA MET A 241 15.63 -0.39 -31.53
C MET A 241 14.62 -1.50 -31.30
N ASN A 242 13.56 -1.20 -30.55
CA ASN A 242 12.40 -2.10 -30.42
C ASN A 242 11.44 -1.90 -31.58
N ARG A 243 11.00 -3.00 -32.17
CA ARG A 243 10.01 -3.04 -33.27
C ARG A 243 9.19 -4.35 -33.22
N PRO A 244 7.89 -4.35 -33.61
CA PRO A 244 7.12 -3.20 -34.12
C PRO A 244 6.81 -2.19 -33.00
N VAL A 245 6.60 -0.92 -33.38
CA VAL A 245 6.25 0.15 -32.45
C VAL A 245 4.75 0.10 -32.15
N GLN A 246 4.40 0.02 -30.88
CA GLN A 246 3.02 0.21 -30.44
C GLN A 246 2.73 1.71 -30.39
N CYS A 247 1.63 2.13 -31.02
CA CYS A 247 1.20 3.53 -31.10
C CYS A 247 -0.21 3.69 -30.55
N VAL A 248 -0.58 4.93 -30.23
CA VAL A 248 -1.91 5.25 -29.72
C VAL A 248 -2.45 6.50 -30.43
N SER A 249 -3.79 6.63 -30.53
CA SER A 249 -4.45 7.81 -31.09
C SER A 249 -4.44 8.99 -30.11
N PRO A 250 -4.33 10.26 -30.59
CA PRO A 250 -4.48 11.43 -29.72
C PRO A 250 -5.88 11.55 -29.10
N ASP A 251 -6.89 10.97 -29.74
CA ASP A 251 -8.26 10.92 -29.23
C ASP A 251 -8.56 9.69 -28.37
N ALA A 252 -7.62 8.77 -28.23
CA ALA A 252 -7.72 7.67 -27.26
C ALA A 252 -7.71 8.23 -25.84
N PHE A 253 -8.29 7.48 -24.92
CA PHE A 253 -8.24 7.86 -23.51
C PHE A 253 -6.91 7.45 -22.88
N CYS A 254 -6.44 8.18 -21.88
CA CYS A 254 -5.18 7.90 -21.18
C CYS A 254 -5.13 6.47 -20.61
N PHE A 255 -6.26 5.88 -20.24
CA PHE A 255 -6.31 4.50 -19.78
C PHE A 255 -5.93 3.49 -20.86
N GLU A 256 -6.27 3.74 -22.12
CA GLU A 256 -5.91 2.86 -23.24
C GLU A 256 -4.40 2.80 -23.40
N ALA A 257 -3.73 3.94 -23.20
CA ALA A 257 -2.27 4.00 -23.17
C ALA A 257 -1.69 3.21 -22.00
N ILE A 258 -2.24 3.35 -20.78
CA ILE A 258 -1.80 2.58 -19.61
C ILE A 258 -1.99 1.08 -19.86
N LEU A 259 -3.14 0.69 -20.41
CA LEU A 259 -3.42 -0.70 -20.74
C LEU A 259 -2.41 -1.26 -21.74
N SER A 260 -2.14 -0.49 -22.82
CA SER A 260 -1.14 -0.87 -23.82
C SER A 260 0.26 -0.97 -23.22
N MET A 261 0.67 0.02 -22.40
CA MET A 261 1.99 0.02 -21.73
C MET A 261 2.16 -1.18 -20.80
N THR A 262 1.13 -1.49 -19.99
CA THR A 262 1.15 -2.60 -19.03
C THR A 262 1.18 -3.95 -19.74
N THR A 263 0.31 -4.15 -20.73
CA THR A 263 0.21 -5.40 -21.50
C THR A 263 1.50 -5.72 -22.25
N ASN A 264 2.09 -4.70 -22.90
CA ASN A 264 3.29 -4.87 -23.71
C ASN A 264 4.59 -4.64 -22.91
N ARG A 265 4.52 -4.29 -21.62
CA ARG A 265 5.65 -3.95 -20.73
C ARG A 265 6.54 -2.85 -21.30
N ILE A 266 5.93 -1.84 -21.89
CA ILE A 266 6.59 -0.66 -22.48
C ILE A 266 6.26 0.58 -21.66
N LYS A 267 7.14 1.58 -21.69
CA LYS A 267 7.02 2.82 -20.90
C LYS A 267 6.69 4.05 -21.75
N TYR A 268 6.72 3.92 -23.06
CA TYR A 268 6.53 5.01 -24.01
C TYR A 268 5.63 4.54 -25.15
N LEU A 269 4.71 5.41 -25.58
CA LEU A 269 3.86 5.20 -26.75
C LEU A 269 3.92 6.43 -27.65
N PRO A 270 4.36 6.31 -28.90
CA PRO A 270 4.16 7.34 -29.90
C PRO A 270 2.67 7.58 -30.14
N VAL A 271 2.29 8.83 -30.31
CA VAL A 271 0.91 9.26 -30.57
C VAL A 271 0.77 9.58 -32.05
N MET A 272 -0.13 8.86 -32.73
CA MET A 272 -0.34 8.93 -34.15
C MET A 272 -1.73 9.46 -34.50
N ASP A 273 -1.81 10.52 -35.29
CA ASP A 273 -3.03 10.98 -35.93
C ASP A 273 -3.04 10.50 -37.39
N GLY A 274 -3.74 9.41 -37.66
CA GLY A 274 -3.63 8.67 -38.91
C GLY A 274 -2.21 8.15 -39.13
N LYS A 275 -1.50 8.71 -40.14
CA LYS A 275 -0.10 8.36 -40.44
C LYS A 275 0.92 9.37 -39.88
N LYS A 276 0.45 10.44 -39.23
CA LYS A 276 1.31 11.51 -38.73
C LYS A 276 1.65 11.31 -37.27
N LEU A 277 2.94 11.34 -36.93
CA LEU A 277 3.41 11.40 -35.55
C LEU A 277 3.10 12.78 -34.95
N VAL A 278 2.25 12.87 -33.94
CA VAL A 278 1.80 14.13 -33.33
C VAL A 278 2.25 14.31 -31.90
N GLY A 279 2.74 13.25 -31.25
CA GLY A 279 3.18 13.31 -29.85
C GLY A 279 3.83 12.03 -29.38
N ILE A 280 4.23 12.05 -28.12
CA ILE A 280 4.68 10.89 -27.35
C ILE A 280 4.08 10.99 -25.95
N ILE A 281 3.73 9.87 -25.38
CA ILE A 281 3.28 9.78 -23.99
C ILE A 281 4.09 8.71 -23.25
N SER A 282 4.48 9.00 -22.02
CA SER A 282 5.18 8.06 -21.15
C SER A 282 4.32 7.60 -19.99
N GLU A 283 4.71 6.47 -19.37
CA GLU A 283 4.14 6.00 -18.10
C GLU A 283 4.19 7.12 -17.04
N HIS A 284 5.27 7.90 -17.02
CA HIS A 284 5.44 9.03 -16.10
C HIS A 284 4.42 10.16 -16.34
N ASP A 285 4.12 10.50 -17.59
CA ASP A 285 3.16 11.56 -17.93
C ASP A 285 1.75 11.18 -17.50
N LEU A 286 1.40 9.92 -17.69
CA LEU A 286 0.13 9.36 -17.25
C LEU A 286 0.01 9.34 -15.73
N MET A 287 1.11 9.07 -15.02
CA MET A 287 1.16 9.12 -13.57
C MET A 287 1.12 10.55 -13.00
N VAL A 288 1.79 11.51 -13.65
CA VAL A 288 1.81 12.93 -13.22
C VAL A 288 0.46 13.62 -13.45
N SER A 289 -0.26 13.27 -14.51
CA SER A 289 -1.61 13.81 -14.78
C SER A 289 -2.64 13.46 -13.71
N GLN A 290 -2.36 12.47 -12.84
CA GLN A 290 -3.26 11.99 -11.80
C GLN A 290 -3.29 12.85 -10.52
N GLY A 291 -2.56 13.94 -10.38
CA GLY A 291 -2.63 14.85 -9.20
C GLY A 291 -2.50 14.24 -7.80
N ASN A 292 -2.79 12.96 -7.64
CA ASN A 292 -2.76 12.17 -6.42
C ASN A 292 -1.70 11.06 -6.44
N ASN A 293 -0.75 11.12 -7.38
CA ASN A 293 0.36 10.18 -7.44
C ASN A 293 1.25 10.36 -6.21
N PRO A 294 1.64 9.28 -5.51
CA PRO A 294 2.60 9.35 -4.40
C PRO A 294 3.88 10.14 -4.72
N VAL A 295 4.37 10.07 -5.96
CA VAL A 295 5.55 10.83 -6.41
C VAL A 295 5.26 12.34 -6.47
N ALA A 296 4.08 12.74 -6.95
CA ALA A 296 3.67 14.15 -6.96
C ALA A 296 3.48 14.68 -5.53
N VAL A 297 2.92 13.85 -4.64
CA VAL A 297 2.80 14.16 -3.20
C VAL A 297 4.18 14.37 -2.58
N ILE A 298 5.14 13.47 -2.82
CA ILE A 298 6.53 13.59 -2.32
C ILE A 298 7.19 14.87 -2.85
N LYS A 299 7.09 15.18 -4.14
CA LYS A 299 7.61 16.42 -4.73
C LYS A 299 6.97 17.64 -4.07
N GLY A 300 5.64 17.64 -3.88
CA GLY A 300 4.93 18.70 -3.19
C GLY A 300 5.45 18.92 -1.77
N ILE A 301 5.63 17.83 -1.00
CA ILE A 301 6.20 17.89 0.35
C ILE A 301 7.61 18.51 0.32
N GLN A 302 8.47 18.08 -0.60
CA GLN A 302 9.84 18.60 -0.72
C GLN A 302 9.87 20.12 -1.04
N GLN A 303 8.95 20.58 -1.88
CA GLN A 303 8.85 21.98 -2.31
C GLN A 303 8.13 22.88 -1.31
N ALA A 304 7.39 22.32 -0.35
CA ALA A 304 6.69 23.11 0.66
C ALA A 304 7.68 23.97 1.47
N THR A 305 7.31 25.22 1.72
CA THR A 305 8.09 26.21 2.49
C THR A 305 7.42 26.60 3.81
N THR A 306 6.20 26.14 4.03
CA THR A 306 5.44 26.39 5.26
C THR A 306 4.69 25.15 5.73
N ILE A 307 4.35 25.09 7.03
CA ILE A 307 3.55 24.01 7.61
C ILE A 307 2.15 23.95 6.97
N GLU A 308 1.56 25.10 6.63
CA GLU A 308 0.23 25.19 5.98
C GLU A 308 0.21 24.44 4.64
N GLN A 309 1.28 24.58 3.84
CA GLN A 309 1.42 23.84 2.58
C GLN A 309 1.53 22.34 2.83
N VAL A 310 2.29 21.91 3.86
CA VAL A 310 2.41 20.51 4.24
C VAL A 310 1.06 19.94 4.66
N VAL A 311 0.27 20.68 5.46
CA VAL A 311 -1.10 20.28 5.87
C VAL A 311 -2.02 20.09 4.67
N LEU A 312 -1.96 20.96 3.66
CA LEU A 312 -2.75 20.82 2.44
C LEU A 312 -2.36 19.56 1.65
N ILE A 313 -1.06 19.29 1.55
CA ILE A 313 -0.55 18.11 0.84
C ILE A 313 -0.94 16.83 1.58
N ARG A 314 -0.99 16.84 2.92
CA ARG A 314 -1.41 15.69 3.73
C ARG A 314 -2.82 15.20 3.37
N LYS A 315 -3.75 16.11 3.04
CA LYS A 315 -5.10 15.74 2.57
C LYS A 315 -5.05 14.94 1.28
N ASN A 316 -4.10 15.23 0.40
CA ASN A 316 -3.91 14.48 -0.84
C ASN A 316 -3.37 13.05 -0.59
N ILE A 317 -2.64 12.83 0.51
CA ILE A 317 -2.20 11.49 0.93
C ILE A 317 -3.40 10.60 1.25
N ASP A 318 -4.38 11.10 2.01
CA ASP A 318 -5.59 10.33 2.33
C ASP A 318 -6.37 9.94 1.06
N LEU A 319 -6.43 10.84 0.07
CA LEU A 319 -7.05 10.57 -1.24
C LEU A 319 -6.25 9.53 -2.06
N ALA A 320 -4.92 9.65 -2.10
CA ALA A 320 -4.05 8.70 -2.80
C ALA A 320 -4.16 7.29 -2.17
N MET A 321 -4.28 7.22 -0.85
CA MET A 321 -4.47 5.95 -0.14
C MET A 321 -5.80 5.28 -0.48
N ASN A 322 -6.87 6.05 -0.62
CA ASN A 322 -8.16 5.51 -1.05
C ASN A 322 -8.04 4.81 -2.41
N VAL A 323 -7.33 5.44 -3.35
CA VAL A 323 -7.08 4.87 -4.69
C VAL A 323 -6.34 3.54 -4.59
N ILE A 324 -5.24 3.47 -3.82
CA ILE A 324 -4.41 2.26 -3.72
C ILE A 324 -5.15 1.11 -3.05
N LEU A 325 -5.97 1.41 -2.03
CA LEU A 325 -6.82 0.42 -1.36
C LEU A 325 -7.90 -0.15 -2.28
N GLU A 326 -8.44 0.69 -3.13
CA GLU A 326 -9.38 0.27 -4.18
C GLU A 326 -8.69 -0.61 -5.24
N HIS A 327 -7.38 -0.42 -5.44
CA HIS A 327 -6.58 -1.17 -6.41
C HIS A 327 -6.01 -2.50 -5.87
N GLY A 328 -6.37 -2.92 -4.66
CA GLY A 328 -6.06 -4.26 -4.14
C GLY A 328 -4.61 -4.48 -3.77
N GLY A 329 -3.90 -3.43 -3.38
CA GLY A 329 -2.55 -3.56 -2.82
C GLY A 329 -2.54 -4.50 -1.62
N MET A 330 -1.46 -5.28 -1.46
CA MET A 330 -1.26 -6.07 -0.24
C MET A 330 -1.12 -5.12 0.94
N ALA A 331 -1.52 -5.57 2.13
CA ALA A 331 -1.43 -4.76 3.34
C ALA A 331 0.00 -4.23 3.58
N LYS A 332 1.03 -5.04 3.28
CA LYS A 332 2.45 -4.66 3.34
C LYS A 332 2.73 -3.43 2.46
N ASP A 333 2.36 -3.50 1.17
CA ASP A 333 2.67 -2.44 0.20
C ASP A 333 1.98 -1.12 0.56
N ILE A 334 0.74 -1.22 1.07
CA ILE A 334 -0.04 -0.08 1.55
C ILE A 334 0.63 0.57 2.77
N CYS A 335 1.00 -0.22 3.78
CA CYS A 335 1.66 0.29 4.98
C CYS A 335 3.04 0.88 4.67
N GLU A 336 3.81 0.26 3.75
CA GLU A 336 5.11 0.74 3.31
C GLU A 336 4.99 2.09 2.60
N LEU A 337 4.00 2.24 1.73
CA LEU A 337 3.74 3.50 1.04
C LEU A 337 3.27 4.60 2.02
N ILE A 338 2.32 4.29 2.92
CA ILE A 338 1.88 5.23 3.97
C ILE A 338 3.09 5.70 4.78
N THR A 339 3.92 4.76 5.22
CA THR A 339 5.11 5.08 6.02
C THR A 339 6.10 5.93 5.23
N THR A 340 6.33 5.63 3.95
CA THR A 340 7.23 6.41 3.09
C THR A 340 6.73 7.86 2.96
N LEU A 341 5.44 8.07 2.75
CA LEU A 341 4.84 9.41 2.65
C LEU A 341 4.90 10.15 3.98
N ASN A 342 4.61 9.47 5.09
CA ASN A 342 4.69 10.03 6.44
C ASN A 342 6.14 10.38 6.82
N ASP A 343 7.12 9.56 6.45
CA ASP A 343 8.55 9.84 6.65
C ASP A 343 8.96 11.12 5.91
N HIS A 344 8.56 11.29 4.65
CA HIS A 344 8.85 12.51 3.89
C HIS A 344 8.21 13.76 4.53
N LEU A 345 6.98 13.62 5.01
CA LEU A 345 6.25 14.67 5.70
C LEU A 345 6.95 15.03 7.01
N THR A 346 7.30 14.05 7.84
CA THR A 346 7.98 14.25 9.12
C THR A 346 9.35 14.91 8.92
N ARG A 347 10.15 14.44 7.95
CA ARG A 347 11.44 15.08 7.60
C ARG A 347 11.25 16.54 7.21
N LYS A 348 10.23 16.86 6.41
CA LYS A 348 9.96 18.23 6.00
C LYS A 348 9.56 19.13 7.17
N ILE A 349 8.72 18.61 8.05
CA ILE A 349 8.32 19.34 9.28
C ILE A 349 9.53 19.62 10.16
N ILE A 350 10.45 18.65 10.32
CA ILE A 350 11.69 18.84 11.10
C ILE A 350 12.54 19.94 10.47
N VAL A 351 12.76 19.92 9.16
CA VAL A 351 13.52 20.99 8.47
C VAL A 351 12.89 22.36 8.67
N LEU A 352 11.57 22.48 8.54
CA LEU A 352 10.85 23.75 8.77
C LEU A 352 10.93 24.19 10.24
N ALA A 353 10.94 23.25 11.19
CA ALA A 353 11.13 23.54 12.60
C ALA A 353 12.56 24.03 12.89
N GLU A 354 13.60 23.41 12.33
CA GLU A 354 14.99 23.89 12.43
C GLU A 354 15.16 25.31 11.87
N GLU A 355 14.56 25.59 10.71
CA GLU A 355 14.56 26.92 10.12
C GLU A 355 13.85 27.96 11.02
N ALA A 356 12.74 27.57 11.67
CA ALA A 356 12.04 28.42 12.62
C ALA A 356 12.88 28.68 13.87
N MET A 357 13.53 27.66 14.42
CA MET A 357 14.48 27.78 15.54
C MET A 357 15.61 28.77 15.19
N GLY A 358 16.17 28.67 13.99
CA GLY A 358 17.19 29.62 13.53
C GLY A 358 16.69 31.07 13.48
N ARG A 359 15.48 31.29 12.95
CA ARG A 359 14.86 32.62 12.86
C ARG A 359 14.53 33.22 14.26
N GLU A 360 14.22 32.36 15.22
CA GLU A 360 13.90 32.76 16.60
C GLU A 360 15.16 32.97 17.48
N GLY A 361 16.36 32.77 16.91
CA GLY A 361 17.62 33.02 17.60
C GLY A 361 18.20 31.86 18.39
N TYR A 362 17.60 30.65 18.33
CA TYR A 362 18.17 29.42 18.94
C TYR A 362 19.39 28.87 18.20
N GLY A 363 19.65 29.34 16.98
CA GLY A 363 20.77 28.85 16.17
C GLY A 363 20.54 27.48 15.53
N ARG A 364 21.65 26.78 15.26
CA ARG A 364 21.66 25.41 14.74
C ARG A 364 21.67 24.39 15.88
N PRO A 365 21.30 23.12 15.63
CA PRO A 365 21.44 22.05 16.62
C PRO A 365 22.83 22.05 17.24
N PRO A 366 22.96 22.08 18.58
CA PRO A 366 24.25 22.21 19.26
C PRO A 366 25.14 20.97 19.10
N VAL A 367 24.54 19.81 18.93
CA VAL A 367 25.21 18.51 18.68
C VAL A 367 24.42 17.70 17.64
N PRO A 368 25.05 16.69 16.99
CA PRO A 368 24.33 15.76 16.13
C PRO A 368 23.18 15.07 16.86
N TYR A 369 22.07 14.88 16.19
CA TYR A 369 20.89 14.21 16.74
C TYR A 369 20.19 13.33 15.69
N ALA A 370 19.29 12.46 16.16
CA ALA A 370 18.39 11.70 15.30
C ALA A 370 16.95 11.76 15.86
N TRP A 371 16.00 11.94 14.96
CA TRP A 371 14.57 11.77 15.23
C TRP A 371 14.17 10.34 14.99
N LEU A 372 13.52 9.71 15.97
CA LEU A 372 13.15 8.31 15.97
C LEU A 372 11.66 8.13 15.79
N ALA A 373 11.27 7.27 14.88
CA ALA A 373 9.94 6.67 14.81
C ALA A 373 9.91 5.41 15.69
N LEU A 374 8.81 5.23 16.40
CA LEU A 374 8.62 4.13 17.34
C LEU A 374 7.35 3.33 16.99
N GLY A 375 7.17 2.18 17.62
CA GLY A 375 5.97 1.37 17.47
C GLY A 375 5.61 1.03 16.02
N SER A 376 4.36 1.23 15.62
CA SER A 376 3.91 0.90 14.25
C SER A 376 4.60 1.75 13.17
N GLU A 377 5.01 2.99 13.48
CA GLU A 377 5.78 3.84 12.59
C GLU A 377 7.21 3.31 12.42
N GLY A 378 7.85 2.94 13.52
CA GLY A 378 9.16 2.32 13.52
C GLY A 378 9.19 0.99 12.75
N ARG A 379 8.12 0.20 12.84
CA ARG A 379 7.96 -1.06 12.10
C ARG A 379 7.51 -0.91 10.65
N ARG A 380 7.22 0.31 10.18
CA ARG A 380 6.63 0.56 8.84
C ARG A 380 5.27 -0.13 8.64
N GLU A 381 4.47 -0.16 9.68
CA GLU A 381 3.15 -0.83 9.73
C GLU A 381 2.03 0.15 10.08
N GLN A 382 2.27 1.46 9.87
CA GLN A 382 1.26 2.49 10.08
C GLN A 382 0.08 2.33 9.13
N THR A 383 -1.08 2.71 9.62
CA THR A 383 -2.30 2.93 8.84
C THR A 383 -2.58 4.44 8.72
N LEU A 384 -3.72 4.82 8.18
CA LEU A 384 -3.97 6.19 7.69
C LEU A 384 -3.88 7.31 8.74
N ARG A 385 -4.38 7.10 9.95
CA ARG A 385 -4.33 8.09 11.02
C ARG A 385 -4.02 7.41 12.34
N THR A 386 -2.75 7.34 12.65
CA THR A 386 -2.25 6.84 13.94
C THR A 386 -1.75 8.01 14.78
N ASP A 387 -1.74 7.81 16.09
CA ASP A 387 -1.08 8.72 17.03
C ASP A 387 0.44 8.75 16.79
N GLN A 388 1.06 9.79 17.32
CA GLN A 388 2.49 10.02 17.20
C GLN A 388 3.23 9.18 18.25
N ASP A 389 4.12 8.28 17.80
CA ASP A 389 5.06 7.59 18.67
C ASP A 389 6.48 7.94 18.20
N ASN A 390 7.14 8.87 18.90
CA ASN A 390 8.46 9.36 18.50
C ASN A 390 9.37 9.67 19.68
N ALA A 391 10.66 9.76 19.42
CA ALA A 391 11.67 10.15 20.39
C ALA A 391 12.81 10.91 19.71
N LEU A 392 13.66 11.54 20.50
CA LEU A 392 14.86 12.20 20.03
C LEU A 392 16.08 11.75 20.82
N ILE A 393 17.11 11.34 20.08
CA ILE A 393 18.42 11.02 20.60
C ILE A 393 19.42 12.05 20.08
N PHE A 394 20.26 12.58 20.97
CA PHE A 394 21.35 13.46 20.57
C PHE A 394 22.71 12.96 21.07
N ALA A 395 23.78 13.40 20.42
CA ALA A 395 25.13 13.03 20.81
C ALA A 395 25.47 13.59 22.19
N ASP A 396 26.32 12.86 22.92
CA ASP A 396 26.82 13.32 24.23
C ASP A 396 27.56 14.63 24.06
N HIS A 397 27.30 15.57 24.94
CA HIS A 397 27.92 16.89 24.97
C HIS A 397 29.10 16.93 25.95
N SER A 398 29.98 17.93 25.80
CA SER A 398 30.99 18.23 26.79
C SER A 398 30.38 18.57 28.15
N PRO A 399 31.03 18.31 29.27
CA PRO A 399 30.52 18.67 30.60
C PRO A 399 30.04 20.13 30.66
N GLY A 400 28.80 20.36 31.07
CA GLY A 400 28.19 21.67 31.19
C GLY A 400 27.29 22.15 30.05
N GLY A 401 27.30 21.50 28.86
CA GLY A 401 26.43 21.88 27.73
C GLY A 401 25.21 21.01 27.54
N GLU A 402 25.03 19.95 28.34
CA GLU A 402 23.95 18.98 28.17
C GLU A 402 22.57 19.57 28.39
N GLU A 403 22.41 20.41 29.42
CA GLU A 403 21.12 21.03 29.72
C GLU A 403 20.70 22.04 28.64
N GLU A 404 21.67 22.79 28.09
CA GLU A 404 21.41 23.71 26.98
C GLU A 404 21.01 22.92 25.71
N ALA A 405 21.69 21.81 25.40
CA ALA A 405 21.35 20.93 24.31
C ALA A 405 19.95 20.31 24.49
N ARG A 406 19.64 19.85 25.71
CA ARG A 406 18.31 19.31 26.03
C ARG A 406 17.21 20.36 25.85
N SER A 407 17.42 21.59 26.36
CA SER A 407 16.49 22.70 26.19
C SER A 407 16.26 23.02 24.71
N TYR A 408 17.32 23.05 23.89
CA TYR A 408 17.20 23.24 22.45
C TYR A 408 16.34 22.15 21.80
N PHE A 409 16.63 20.88 22.09
CA PHE A 409 15.93 19.77 21.46
C PHE A 409 14.48 19.62 21.94
N LEU A 410 14.14 19.98 23.17
CA LEU A 410 12.75 20.03 23.63
C LEU A 410 11.93 21.12 22.91
N ASN A 411 12.53 22.30 22.67
CA ASN A 411 11.88 23.36 21.87
C ASN A 411 11.70 22.91 20.41
N LEU A 412 12.69 22.27 19.81
CA LEU A 412 12.58 21.68 18.47
C LEU A 412 11.47 20.62 18.42
N ALA A 413 11.45 19.71 19.41
CA ALA A 413 10.47 18.64 19.50
C ALA A 413 9.03 19.17 19.59
N GLU A 414 8.80 20.25 20.38
CA GLU A 414 7.46 20.86 20.47
C GLU A 414 7.01 21.42 19.12
N LYS A 415 7.90 22.08 18.37
CA LYS A 415 7.57 22.58 17.02
C LYS A 415 7.24 21.43 16.05
N VAL A 416 8.01 20.34 16.09
CA VAL A 416 7.80 19.17 15.23
C VAL A 416 6.49 18.47 15.58
N VAL A 417 6.27 18.15 16.87
CA VAL A 417 5.05 17.47 17.34
C VAL A 417 3.80 18.29 17.04
N SER A 418 3.85 19.62 17.28
CA SER A 418 2.75 20.53 16.92
C SER A 418 2.52 20.59 15.40
N GLY A 419 3.59 20.54 14.59
CA GLY A 419 3.50 20.47 13.14
C GLY A 419 2.82 19.17 12.66
N LEU A 420 3.21 18.04 13.25
CA LEU A 420 2.59 16.72 12.98
C LEU A 420 1.12 16.69 13.40
N GLU A 421 0.78 17.27 14.57
CA GLU A 421 -0.60 17.36 15.06
C GLU A 421 -1.48 18.14 14.07
N ARG A 422 -0.99 19.26 13.53
CA ARG A 422 -1.66 20.03 12.48
C ARG A 422 -1.85 19.25 11.18
N CYS A 423 -0.95 18.31 10.89
CA CYS A 423 -1.07 17.37 9.76
C CYS A 423 -2.01 16.20 10.04
N GLY A 424 -2.67 16.15 11.22
CA GLY A 424 -3.67 15.14 11.56
C GLY A 424 -3.12 13.90 12.25
N PHE A 425 -1.92 13.96 12.83
CA PHE A 425 -1.36 12.94 13.71
C PHE A 425 -1.59 13.36 15.18
N PRO A 426 -2.58 12.80 15.88
CA PRO A 426 -2.87 13.19 17.25
C PRO A 426 -1.70 12.84 18.17
N ARG A 427 -1.54 13.59 19.25
CA ARG A 427 -0.54 13.31 20.28
C ARG A 427 -0.81 11.97 20.96
N CYS A 428 0.25 11.20 21.21
CA CYS A 428 0.18 9.92 21.91
C CYS A 428 -0.35 10.11 23.36
N LYS A 429 -1.43 9.42 23.70
CA LYS A 429 -2.01 9.45 25.05
C LYS A 429 -1.06 8.87 26.11
N GLY A 430 -0.17 7.96 25.72
CA GLY A 430 0.86 7.36 26.57
C GLY A 430 2.07 8.27 26.79
N GLY A 431 2.13 9.44 26.15
CA GLY A 431 3.23 10.39 26.28
C GLY A 431 4.56 9.91 25.71
N VAL A 432 4.55 8.93 24.79
CA VAL A 432 5.75 8.43 24.11
C VAL A 432 6.04 9.34 22.91
N MET A 433 6.54 10.54 23.21
CA MET A 433 6.87 11.56 22.21
C MET A 433 8.11 12.36 22.63
N ALA A 434 8.85 12.87 21.66
CA ALA A 434 10.08 13.63 21.85
C ALA A 434 9.91 14.93 22.70
N VAL A 435 8.69 15.45 22.82
CA VAL A 435 8.36 16.57 23.72
C VAL A 435 8.39 16.18 25.20
N ASN A 436 8.31 14.90 25.51
CA ASN A 436 8.50 14.42 26.87
C ASN A 436 10.00 14.39 27.16
N PRO A 437 10.47 15.12 28.21
CA PRO A 437 11.89 15.15 28.56
C PRO A 437 12.52 13.76 28.73
N ARG A 438 11.74 12.75 29.13
CA ARG A 438 12.22 11.37 29.26
C ARG A 438 12.65 10.77 27.92
N TRP A 439 12.04 11.17 26.82
CA TRP A 439 12.26 10.63 25.48
C TRP A 439 13.07 11.57 24.56
N CYS A 440 13.63 12.65 25.13
CA CYS A 440 14.55 13.58 24.48
C CYS A 440 15.86 13.60 25.27
N GLN A 441 16.76 12.66 24.95
CA GLN A 441 17.91 12.37 25.81
C GLN A 441 19.20 12.19 25.00
N PRO A 442 20.38 12.42 25.63
CA PRO A 442 21.66 12.11 25.04
C PRO A 442 21.88 10.58 24.92
N LEU A 443 22.84 10.20 24.07
CA LEU A 443 23.12 8.81 23.74
C LEU A 443 23.45 7.95 24.98
N HIS A 444 24.23 8.47 25.94
CA HIS A 444 24.58 7.71 27.15
C HIS A 444 23.36 7.37 28.01
N VAL A 445 22.39 8.28 28.12
CA VAL A 445 21.12 8.03 28.84
C VAL A 445 20.29 6.98 28.15
N TRP A 446 20.18 7.04 26.80
CA TRP A 446 19.51 5.99 26.02
C TRP A 446 20.15 4.62 26.20
N LYS A 447 21.49 4.55 26.25
CA LYS A 447 22.19 3.30 26.54
C LYS A 447 21.85 2.74 27.91
N GLU A 448 21.77 3.62 28.92
CA GLU A 448 21.40 3.22 30.27
C GLU A 448 19.94 2.76 30.35
N TYR A 449 19.03 3.39 29.62
CA TYR A 449 17.63 2.91 29.50
C TYR A 449 17.58 1.48 28.96
N PHE A 450 18.23 1.19 27.84
CA PHE A 450 18.21 -0.15 27.27
C PHE A 450 18.89 -1.17 28.17
N ARG A 451 20.02 -0.81 28.83
CA ARG A 451 20.68 -1.68 29.80
C ARG A 451 19.71 -2.04 30.94
N HIS A 452 19.06 -1.03 31.52
CA HIS A 452 18.12 -1.21 32.61
C HIS A 452 16.92 -2.08 32.17
N TRP A 453 16.36 -1.82 31.00
CA TRP A 453 15.22 -2.60 30.49
C TRP A 453 15.56 -4.08 30.24
N ILE A 454 16.78 -4.39 29.88
CA ILE A 454 17.21 -5.76 29.59
C ILE A 454 17.64 -6.50 30.86
N LEU A 455 18.20 -5.84 31.85
CA LEU A 455 18.82 -6.49 33.00
C LEU A 455 17.98 -6.45 34.28
N ASP A 456 17.24 -5.37 34.53
CA ASP A 456 16.78 -5.08 35.89
C ASP A 456 15.30 -5.44 36.14
N PHE A 457 14.45 -5.64 35.16
CA PHE A 457 13.02 -6.08 35.21
C PHE A 457 12.13 -5.44 36.29
N ASP A 458 12.63 -4.50 37.11
CA ASP A 458 11.93 -3.87 38.23
C ASP A 458 11.34 -2.53 37.78
N TYR A 459 10.41 -2.59 36.80
CA TYR A 459 9.68 -1.40 36.40
C TYR A 459 8.17 -1.64 36.50
N PRO A 460 7.39 -0.56 36.72
CA PRO A 460 5.94 -0.65 36.81
C PRO A 460 5.34 -1.29 35.55
N PRO A 461 4.27 -2.09 35.65
CA PRO A 461 3.64 -2.73 34.49
C PRO A 461 3.27 -1.79 33.35
N GLN A 462 2.99 -0.52 33.65
CA GLN A 462 2.70 0.52 32.65
C GLN A 462 3.93 0.90 31.82
N GLU A 463 5.14 0.74 32.36
CA GLU A 463 6.40 1.00 31.67
C GLU A 463 6.82 -0.16 30.76
N VAL A 464 6.41 -1.38 31.07
CA VAL A 464 6.72 -2.57 30.27
C VAL A 464 6.24 -2.42 28.82
N LEU A 465 4.99 -1.99 28.64
CA LEU A 465 4.43 -1.76 27.30
C LEU A 465 5.14 -0.61 26.55
N ALA A 466 5.47 0.48 27.26
CA ALA A 466 6.21 1.59 26.69
C ALA A 466 7.63 1.15 26.27
N THR A 467 8.28 0.31 27.08
CA THR A 467 9.61 -0.22 26.82
C THR A 467 9.68 -1.00 25.52
N PHE A 468 8.71 -1.88 25.24
CA PHE A 468 8.71 -2.70 24.04
C PHE A 468 8.59 -1.89 22.74
N VAL A 469 7.94 -0.73 22.78
CA VAL A 469 7.82 0.18 21.63
C VAL A 469 9.20 0.68 21.19
N PHE A 470 10.17 0.84 22.11
CA PHE A 470 11.51 1.30 21.79
C PHE A 470 12.39 0.27 21.09
N PHE A 471 12.09 -1.03 21.21
CA PHE A 471 12.77 -2.06 20.42
C PHE A 471 12.27 -2.10 18.95
N ASP A 472 11.32 -1.25 18.60
CA ASP A 472 10.87 -1.01 17.23
C ASP A 472 11.36 0.37 16.72
N CYS A 473 12.43 0.94 17.31
CA CYS A 473 12.91 2.25 16.94
C CYS A 473 13.60 2.25 15.56
N ARG A 474 13.28 3.28 14.77
CA ARG A 474 13.88 3.52 13.46
C ARG A 474 14.19 5.02 13.29
N PRO A 475 15.41 5.39 12.82
CA PRO A 475 15.70 6.78 12.55
C PRO A 475 14.98 7.27 11.29
N ILE A 476 14.33 8.45 11.38
CA ILE A 476 13.69 9.12 10.24
C ILE A 476 14.57 10.26 9.72
N TYR A 477 15.22 11.01 10.62
CA TYR A 477 15.99 12.20 10.29
C TYR A 477 17.23 12.32 11.16
N GLY A 478 18.28 12.97 10.65
CA GLY A 478 19.51 13.29 11.39
C GLY A 478 20.58 12.22 11.30
N GLN A 479 21.34 12.01 12.37
CA GLN A 479 22.52 11.14 12.42
C GLN A 479 22.16 9.69 12.75
N TYR A 480 22.04 8.84 11.75
CA TYR A 480 21.65 7.41 11.89
C TYR A 480 22.64 6.58 12.70
N GLU A 481 23.90 6.99 12.74
CA GLU A 481 24.99 6.39 13.53
C GLU A 481 24.62 6.27 15.02
N LEU A 482 23.89 7.24 15.59
CA LEU A 482 23.46 7.20 16.98
C LEU A 482 22.60 5.98 17.28
N VAL A 483 21.69 5.61 16.36
CA VAL A 483 20.84 4.42 16.50
C VAL A 483 21.62 3.13 16.33
N THR A 484 22.56 3.08 15.39
CA THR A 484 23.47 1.93 15.22
C THR A 484 24.28 1.66 16.50
N ARG A 485 24.75 2.72 17.17
CA ARG A 485 25.46 2.60 18.45
C ARG A 485 24.58 2.07 19.59
N ILE A 486 23.27 2.38 19.58
CA ILE A 486 22.32 1.77 20.52
C ILE A 486 22.10 0.30 20.19
N ALA A 487 21.88 -0.05 18.93
CA ALA A 487 21.71 -1.45 18.52
C ALA A 487 22.92 -2.32 18.92
N GLY A 488 24.13 -1.80 18.71
CA GLY A 488 25.35 -2.45 19.17
C GLY A 488 25.39 -2.67 20.69
N HIS A 489 24.99 -1.66 21.45
CA HIS A 489 24.93 -1.75 22.92
C HIS A 489 23.88 -2.75 23.42
N ILE A 490 22.70 -2.81 22.79
CA ILE A 490 21.67 -3.81 23.09
C ILE A 490 22.23 -5.24 22.91
N LEU A 491 22.99 -5.48 21.83
CA LEU A 491 23.61 -6.79 21.56
C LEU A 491 24.54 -7.28 22.67
N GLU A 492 25.17 -6.37 23.41
CA GLU A 492 26.08 -6.71 24.52
C GLU A 492 25.32 -7.39 25.67
N PHE A 493 24.03 -7.13 25.84
CA PHE A 493 23.20 -7.63 26.95
C PHE A 493 22.22 -8.71 26.55
N LEU A 494 21.96 -8.93 25.26
CA LEU A 494 21.07 -9.98 24.79
C LEU A 494 21.79 -11.33 24.69
N ASP A 495 21.57 -12.21 25.68
CA ASP A 495 22.05 -13.58 25.68
C ASP A 495 20.93 -14.60 25.45
N GLU A 496 21.26 -15.76 24.85
CA GLU A 496 20.32 -16.88 24.73
C GLU A 496 19.93 -17.38 26.12
N GLY A 497 18.62 -17.48 26.39
CA GLY A 497 18.08 -17.88 27.68
C GLY A 497 17.96 -16.77 28.72
N ASN A 498 18.14 -15.53 28.31
CA ASN A 498 18.00 -14.34 29.14
C ASN A 498 16.57 -14.22 29.73
N SER A 499 16.48 -13.80 30.97
CA SER A 499 15.21 -13.49 31.66
C SER A 499 14.39 -12.41 30.95
N PHE A 500 15.04 -11.49 30.22
CA PHE A 500 14.39 -10.49 29.40
C PHE A 500 13.44 -11.08 28.36
N ALA A 501 13.87 -12.09 27.58
CA ALA A 501 13.03 -12.75 26.59
C ALA A 501 11.80 -13.42 27.24
N ARG A 502 11.98 -13.97 28.46
CA ARG A 502 10.88 -14.55 29.23
C ARG A 502 9.88 -13.48 29.69
N GLU A 503 10.35 -12.33 30.16
CA GLU A 503 9.45 -11.23 30.56
C GLU A 503 8.71 -10.62 29.35
N MET A 504 9.38 -10.49 28.23
CA MET A 504 8.74 -10.12 26.97
C MET A 504 7.67 -11.14 26.56
N ALA A 505 7.95 -12.43 26.67
CA ALA A 505 7.03 -13.49 26.33
C ALA A 505 5.78 -13.46 27.25
N LYS A 506 5.95 -13.23 28.56
CA LYS A 506 4.82 -13.04 29.49
C LYS A 506 3.89 -11.92 29.01
N THR A 507 4.46 -10.80 28.58
CA THR A 507 3.67 -9.66 28.07
C THR A 507 2.99 -9.99 26.74
N ALA A 508 3.66 -10.68 25.83
CA ALA A 508 3.12 -11.09 24.54
C ALA A 508 1.91 -12.03 24.64
N VAL A 509 1.80 -12.80 25.74
CA VAL A 509 0.68 -13.72 25.97
C VAL A 509 -0.45 -13.11 26.81
N LEU A 510 -0.29 -11.90 27.38
CA LEU A 510 -1.34 -11.22 28.13
C LEU A 510 -2.55 -10.84 27.26
N HIS A 511 -2.29 -10.38 26.05
CA HIS A 511 -3.34 -10.03 25.11
C HIS A 511 -3.78 -11.27 24.34
N LYS A 512 -4.88 -11.89 24.79
CA LYS A 512 -5.43 -13.07 24.11
C LYS A 512 -6.17 -12.67 22.84
N THR A 513 -6.14 -13.55 21.85
CA THR A 513 -6.97 -13.40 20.66
C THR A 513 -8.45 -13.46 21.00
N PRO A 514 -9.34 -12.81 20.23
CA PRO A 514 -10.77 -12.76 20.57
C PRO A 514 -11.50 -14.04 20.10
N LEU A 515 -10.97 -15.21 20.47
CA LEU A 515 -11.56 -16.52 20.23
C LEU A 515 -12.10 -17.10 21.53
N GLY A 516 -13.39 -17.33 21.59
CA GLY A 516 -14.06 -17.97 22.73
C GLY A 516 -14.18 -19.49 22.57
N PHE A 517 -14.94 -20.10 23.52
CA PHE A 517 -15.31 -21.50 23.44
C PHE A 517 -15.95 -21.81 22.08
N PHE A 518 -15.62 -22.93 21.47
CA PHE A 518 -16.03 -23.29 20.10
C PHE A 518 -15.49 -22.37 18.99
N LYS A 519 -14.39 -21.63 19.23
CA LYS A 519 -13.73 -20.76 18.25
C LYS A 519 -14.67 -19.72 17.62
N ARG A 520 -15.63 -19.21 18.41
CA ARG A 520 -16.48 -18.07 18.04
C ARG A 520 -15.74 -16.77 18.36
N LEU A 521 -15.92 -15.76 17.48
CA LEU A 521 -15.38 -14.43 17.73
C LEU A 521 -16.04 -13.83 18.98
N VAL A 522 -15.22 -13.34 19.89
CA VAL A 522 -15.65 -12.66 21.12
C VAL A 522 -15.58 -11.16 20.87
N VAL A 523 -16.72 -10.50 21.05
CA VAL A 523 -16.87 -9.04 20.87
C VAL A 523 -17.09 -8.36 22.21
N GLU A 524 -16.87 -7.03 22.23
CA GLU A 524 -17.19 -6.20 23.40
C GLU A 524 -18.68 -6.31 23.75
N LYS A 525 -18.97 -6.55 25.04
CA LYS A 525 -20.34 -6.82 25.51
C LYS A 525 -21.11 -5.54 25.84
N SER A 526 -20.42 -4.42 26.08
CA SER A 526 -21.01 -3.17 26.54
C SER A 526 -20.19 -1.95 26.10
N GLY A 527 -20.71 -0.75 26.30
CA GLY A 527 -20.04 0.51 25.95
C GLY A 527 -20.20 0.91 24.50
N GLU A 528 -19.42 1.89 24.08
CA GLU A 528 -19.46 2.51 22.73
C GLU A 528 -19.09 1.51 21.62
N HIS A 529 -18.26 0.52 21.94
CA HIS A 529 -17.79 -0.51 21.01
C HIS A 529 -18.51 -1.85 21.15
N LYS A 530 -19.75 -1.84 21.69
CA LYS A 530 -20.56 -3.06 21.80
C LYS A 530 -20.69 -3.76 20.44
N ASN A 531 -20.57 -5.10 20.45
CA ASN A 531 -20.58 -5.98 19.28
C ASN A 531 -19.39 -5.77 18.31
N LYS A 532 -18.36 -5.05 18.70
CA LYS A 532 -17.15 -4.88 17.92
C LYS A 532 -15.97 -5.59 18.56
N LEU A 533 -14.92 -5.83 17.81
CA LEU A 533 -13.64 -6.34 18.29
C LEU A 533 -12.49 -5.39 17.85
N ASN A 534 -11.52 -5.22 18.74
CA ASN A 534 -10.37 -4.37 18.49
C ASN A 534 -9.29 -5.15 17.75
N LEU A 535 -9.18 -4.94 16.43
CA LEU A 535 -8.21 -5.64 15.59
C LEU A 535 -6.75 -5.31 15.93
N LYS A 536 -6.47 -4.09 16.42
CA LYS A 536 -5.12 -3.72 16.86
C LYS A 536 -4.76 -4.47 18.15
N LEU A 537 -5.56 -4.32 19.19
CA LEU A 537 -5.25 -4.84 20.52
C LEU A 537 -5.35 -6.38 20.60
N ASN A 538 -6.39 -6.95 20.00
CA ASN A 538 -6.68 -8.38 20.11
C ASN A 538 -6.17 -9.23 18.92
N GLY A 539 -5.58 -8.57 17.89
CA GLY A 539 -5.08 -9.26 16.72
C GLY A 539 -3.61 -8.94 16.43
N LEU A 540 -3.31 -7.71 16.05
CA LEU A 540 -1.95 -7.33 15.67
C LEU A 540 -0.98 -7.28 16.85
N THR A 541 -1.40 -6.73 17.99
CA THR A 541 -0.53 -6.61 19.19
C THR A 541 0.02 -7.97 19.64
N PRO A 542 -0.80 -9.02 19.87
CA PRO A 542 -0.26 -10.32 20.27
C PRO A 542 0.67 -10.95 19.21
N LEU A 543 0.38 -10.77 17.93
CA LEU A 543 1.25 -11.25 16.86
C LEU A 543 2.60 -10.52 16.84
N VAL A 544 2.56 -9.19 16.86
CA VAL A 544 3.76 -8.33 16.82
C VAL A 544 4.65 -8.57 18.04
N ASP A 545 4.05 -8.63 19.23
CA ASP A 545 4.80 -8.82 20.47
C ASP A 545 5.45 -10.21 20.55
N ALA A 546 4.74 -11.25 20.10
CA ALA A 546 5.28 -12.60 20.02
C ALA A 546 6.45 -12.70 19.04
N ILE A 547 6.30 -12.15 17.83
CA ILE A 547 7.37 -12.14 16.80
C ILE A 547 8.55 -11.28 17.26
N ARG A 548 8.32 -10.12 17.90
CA ARG A 548 9.38 -9.28 18.46
C ARG A 548 10.17 -10.04 19.53
N THR A 549 9.48 -10.74 20.43
CA THR A 549 10.11 -11.55 21.48
C THR A 549 11.04 -12.61 20.87
N LEU A 550 10.55 -13.38 19.91
CA LEU A 550 11.37 -14.39 19.22
C LEU A 550 12.53 -13.75 18.45
N ALA A 551 12.29 -12.65 17.76
CA ALA A 551 13.32 -11.96 16.99
C ALA A 551 14.47 -11.46 17.88
N LEU A 552 14.15 -10.78 18.99
CA LEU A 552 15.15 -10.27 19.92
C LEU A 552 15.91 -11.41 20.61
N SER A 553 15.26 -12.52 20.98
CA SER A 553 15.93 -13.71 21.53
C SER A 553 16.92 -14.34 20.56
N GLN A 554 16.71 -14.18 19.27
CA GLN A 554 17.60 -14.62 18.18
C GLN A 554 18.54 -13.52 17.66
N LYS A 555 18.63 -12.38 18.38
CA LYS A 555 19.45 -11.22 18.00
C LYS A 555 19.11 -10.68 16.61
N VAL A 556 17.83 -10.71 16.23
CA VAL A 556 17.29 -10.13 14.98
C VAL A 556 16.77 -8.73 15.30
N PHE A 557 17.34 -7.72 14.64
CA PHE A 557 17.07 -6.29 14.88
C PHE A 557 16.19 -5.62 13.82
N ASP A 558 15.74 -6.39 12.83
CA ASP A 558 14.70 -5.89 11.93
C ASP A 558 13.51 -5.38 12.74
N THR A 559 12.93 -4.25 12.35
CA THR A 559 11.78 -3.71 13.07
C THR A 559 10.46 -4.20 12.49
N ASN A 560 10.37 -4.38 11.16
CA ASN A 560 9.15 -4.83 10.50
C ASN A 560 8.80 -6.28 10.86
N THR A 561 7.53 -6.53 11.16
CA THR A 561 7.06 -7.85 11.61
C THR A 561 7.25 -8.94 10.55
N LEU A 562 7.00 -8.65 9.27
CA LEU A 562 7.17 -9.63 8.19
C LEU A 562 8.65 -9.92 7.90
N ASP A 563 9.51 -8.92 8.03
CA ASP A 563 10.96 -9.10 7.89
C ASP A 563 11.52 -9.92 9.06
N ARG A 564 11.06 -9.67 10.30
CA ARG A 564 11.36 -10.52 11.48
C ARG A 564 10.93 -11.97 11.26
N ILE A 565 9.72 -12.22 10.74
CA ILE A 565 9.27 -13.58 10.41
C ILE A 565 10.23 -14.24 9.41
N SER A 566 10.67 -13.51 8.39
CA SER A 566 11.62 -14.03 7.40
C SER A 566 12.96 -14.38 8.02
N ALA A 567 13.53 -13.50 8.85
CA ALA A 567 14.77 -13.73 9.57
C ALA A 567 14.67 -14.92 10.56
N LEU A 568 13.52 -15.09 11.21
CA LEU A 568 13.30 -16.22 12.12
C LEU A 568 13.25 -17.57 11.38
N VAL A 569 12.79 -17.61 10.12
CA VAL A 569 12.90 -18.82 9.27
C VAL A 569 14.36 -19.12 8.95
N GLU A 570 15.17 -18.11 8.61
CA GLU A 570 16.62 -18.28 8.37
C GLU A 570 17.34 -18.79 9.61
N LYS A 571 16.95 -18.32 10.80
CA LYS A 571 17.44 -18.77 12.10
C LYS A 571 16.89 -20.14 12.55
N LYS A 572 15.96 -20.74 11.77
CA LYS A 572 15.27 -22.00 12.08
C LYS A 572 14.43 -21.96 13.37
N SER A 573 14.04 -20.78 13.82
CA SER A 573 13.13 -20.58 14.96
C SER A 573 11.66 -20.71 14.58
N LEU A 574 11.36 -20.55 13.28
CA LEU A 574 10.06 -20.83 12.68
C LEU A 574 10.25 -21.74 11.47
N THR A 575 9.33 -22.65 11.27
CA THR A 575 9.25 -23.42 10.03
C THR A 575 8.68 -22.56 8.91
N PRO A 576 8.94 -22.85 7.62
CA PRO A 576 8.33 -22.13 6.51
C PRO A 576 6.80 -22.10 6.57
N ALA A 577 6.16 -23.21 6.96
CA ALA A 577 4.71 -23.30 7.05
C ALA A 577 4.13 -22.40 8.16
N GLU A 578 4.75 -22.36 9.35
CA GLU A 578 4.36 -21.46 10.43
C GLU A 578 4.53 -19.99 10.00
N ALA A 579 5.62 -19.69 9.32
CA ALA A 579 5.89 -18.34 8.82
C ALA A 579 4.83 -17.89 7.80
N ASP A 580 4.40 -18.77 6.90
CA ASP A 580 3.35 -18.46 5.92
C ASP A 580 2.00 -18.24 6.60
N ASP A 581 1.61 -19.09 7.56
CA ASP A 581 0.41 -18.90 8.38
C ASP A 581 0.41 -17.54 9.10
N LEU A 582 1.55 -17.12 9.65
CA LEU A 582 1.68 -15.86 10.39
C LEU A 582 1.70 -14.63 9.46
N ARG A 583 2.32 -14.74 8.27
CA ARG A 583 2.24 -13.70 7.24
C ARG A 583 0.81 -13.50 6.76
N ASP A 584 0.09 -14.58 6.53
CA ASP A 584 -1.32 -14.53 6.13
C ASP A 584 -2.18 -13.93 7.23
N ALA A 585 -1.96 -14.31 8.50
CA ALA A 585 -2.65 -13.73 9.65
C ALA A 585 -2.43 -12.21 9.73
N PHE A 586 -1.18 -11.75 9.61
CA PHE A 586 -0.85 -10.32 9.58
C PHE A 586 -1.58 -9.60 8.44
N ASN A 587 -1.48 -10.14 7.21
CA ASN A 587 -2.06 -9.51 6.02
C ASN A 587 -3.60 -9.42 6.12
N VAL A 588 -4.26 -10.48 6.57
CA VAL A 588 -5.73 -10.50 6.73
C VAL A 588 -6.19 -9.45 7.74
N ILE A 589 -5.59 -9.43 8.94
CA ILE A 589 -6.00 -8.50 10.00
C ILE A 589 -5.71 -7.06 9.56
N MET A 590 -4.54 -6.81 8.98
CA MET A 590 -4.14 -5.49 8.53
C MET A 590 -5.02 -4.98 7.38
N LEU A 591 -5.35 -5.84 6.41
CA LEU A 591 -6.22 -5.46 5.29
C LEU A 591 -7.64 -5.10 5.76
N ILE A 592 -8.23 -5.88 6.67
CA ILE A 592 -9.55 -5.58 7.25
C ILE A 592 -9.49 -4.25 8.00
N ARG A 593 -8.45 -4.02 8.80
CA ARG A 593 -8.24 -2.78 9.55
C ARG A 593 -8.11 -1.56 8.63
N VAL A 594 -7.28 -1.65 7.60
CA VAL A 594 -7.07 -0.53 6.66
C VAL A 594 -8.34 -0.22 5.88
N ARG A 595 -9.08 -1.23 5.43
CA ARG A 595 -10.40 -1.05 4.78
C ARG A 595 -11.40 -0.36 5.71
N HIS A 596 -11.45 -0.77 6.98
CA HIS A 596 -12.29 -0.11 7.97
C HIS A 596 -11.93 1.38 8.12
N HIS A 597 -10.65 1.70 8.26
CA HIS A 597 -10.19 3.09 8.34
C HIS A 597 -10.63 3.94 7.15
N VAL A 598 -10.50 3.40 5.94
CA VAL A 598 -10.94 4.09 4.70
C VAL A 598 -12.44 4.32 4.68
N ASN A 599 -13.22 3.30 5.05
CA ASN A 599 -14.69 3.44 5.07
C ASN A 599 -15.14 4.50 6.07
N VAL A 600 -14.50 4.57 7.25
CA VAL A 600 -14.79 5.60 8.26
C VAL A 600 -14.39 6.99 7.75
N LEU A 601 -13.23 7.13 7.10
CA LEU A 601 -12.80 8.41 6.53
C LEU A 601 -13.72 8.91 5.41
N ARG A 602 -14.28 8.03 4.59
CA ARG A 602 -15.27 8.38 3.57
C ARG A 602 -16.57 8.93 4.15
N GLN A 603 -16.90 8.51 5.36
CA GLN A 603 -18.05 9.01 6.13
C GLN A 603 -17.69 10.22 6.99
N GLU A 604 -16.54 10.85 6.75
CA GLU A 604 -16.00 11.97 7.53
C GLU A 604 -15.80 11.64 9.01
N GLY A 605 -15.72 10.35 9.37
CA GLY A 605 -15.48 9.87 10.72
C GLY A 605 -14.00 9.87 11.10
N ILE A 606 -13.73 9.62 12.38
CA ILE A 606 -12.38 9.41 12.91
C ILE A 606 -12.10 7.91 12.93
N PRO A 607 -11.11 7.39 12.18
CA PRO A 607 -10.79 5.97 12.16
C PRO A 607 -10.44 5.43 13.54
N ASP A 608 -11.01 4.29 13.87
CA ASP A 608 -10.70 3.51 15.06
C ASP A 608 -10.27 2.07 14.70
N ASN A 609 -9.97 1.25 15.70
CA ASN A 609 -9.55 -0.14 15.48
C ASN A 609 -10.67 -1.16 15.73
N TYR A 610 -11.92 -0.70 15.89
CA TYR A 610 -13.06 -1.51 16.28
C TYR A 610 -13.92 -1.88 15.08
N VAL A 611 -13.93 -3.16 14.74
CA VAL A 611 -14.69 -3.71 13.60
C VAL A 611 -15.82 -4.59 14.12
N ASN A 612 -17.01 -4.43 13.56
CA ASN A 612 -18.14 -5.31 13.81
C ASN A 612 -18.00 -6.58 12.95
N PRO A 613 -17.81 -7.78 13.52
CA PRO A 613 -17.69 -8.99 12.73
C PRO A 613 -18.92 -9.34 11.90
N ASP A 614 -20.09 -8.85 12.28
CA ASP A 614 -21.33 -9.11 11.54
C ASP A 614 -21.44 -8.29 10.25
N GLU A 615 -20.65 -7.22 10.13
CA GLU A 615 -20.49 -6.42 8.89
C GLU A 615 -19.43 -7.00 7.95
N LEU A 616 -18.64 -7.98 8.42
CA LEU A 616 -17.68 -8.69 7.59
C LEU A 616 -18.40 -9.77 6.78
N SER A 617 -17.95 -9.99 5.55
CA SER A 617 -18.39 -11.13 4.75
C SER A 617 -18.07 -12.46 5.45
N ILE A 618 -18.74 -13.52 5.05
CA ILE A 618 -18.49 -14.88 5.58
C ILE A 618 -17.01 -15.24 5.40
N ILE A 619 -16.43 -14.93 4.24
CA ILE A 619 -15.04 -15.21 3.93
C ILE A 619 -14.10 -14.41 4.83
N GLN A 620 -14.30 -13.10 4.95
CA GLN A 620 -13.50 -12.24 5.84
C GLN A 620 -13.54 -12.74 7.28
N ARG A 621 -14.72 -13.12 7.74
CA ARG A 621 -14.93 -13.65 9.08
C ARG A 621 -14.21 -15.00 9.28
N THR A 622 -14.24 -15.86 8.25
CA THR A 622 -13.54 -17.15 8.28
C THR A 622 -12.04 -16.95 8.29
N MET A 623 -11.50 -16.10 7.40
CA MET A 623 -10.07 -15.80 7.33
C MET A 623 -9.58 -15.14 8.62
N LEU A 624 -10.37 -14.23 9.21
CA LEU A 624 -10.04 -13.60 10.48
C LEU A 624 -9.97 -14.62 11.64
N LYS A 625 -10.87 -15.61 11.64
CA LYS A 625 -10.82 -16.71 12.63
C LYS A 625 -9.56 -17.57 12.45
N GLU A 626 -9.18 -17.90 11.21
CA GLU A 626 -7.96 -18.67 10.96
C GLU A 626 -6.72 -17.86 11.36
N ALA A 627 -6.69 -16.55 11.06
CA ALA A 627 -5.63 -15.65 11.50
C ALA A 627 -5.47 -15.67 13.03
N PHE A 628 -6.56 -15.58 13.78
CA PHE A 628 -6.52 -15.66 15.26
C PHE A 628 -6.06 -17.03 15.75
N LYS A 629 -6.42 -18.12 15.09
CA LYS A 629 -5.92 -19.48 15.46
C LYS A 629 -4.41 -19.59 15.26
N SER A 630 -3.86 -18.98 14.21
CA SER A 630 -2.40 -18.97 13.98
C SER A 630 -1.68 -18.18 15.06
N ILE A 631 -2.27 -17.06 15.51
CA ILE A 631 -1.74 -16.27 16.62
C ILE A 631 -1.84 -17.04 17.96
N ASP A 632 -2.95 -17.69 18.24
CA ASP A 632 -3.10 -18.54 19.45
C ASP A 632 -2.04 -19.65 19.48
N ARG A 633 -1.77 -20.31 18.35
CA ARG A 633 -0.71 -21.31 18.25
C ARG A 633 0.67 -20.72 18.56
N LEU A 634 0.96 -19.52 18.02
CA LEU A 634 2.22 -18.82 18.30
C LEU A 634 2.35 -18.45 19.78
N GLN A 635 1.29 -17.94 20.42
CA GLN A 635 1.28 -17.66 21.86
C GLN A 635 1.50 -18.94 22.69
N GLY A 636 0.85 -20.06 22.33
CA GLY A 636 1.07 -21.35 22.96
C GLY A 636 2.50 -21.87 22.82
N LEU A 637 3.16 -21.62 21.67
CA LEU A 637 4.58 -21.95 21.50
C LEU A 637 5.47 -21.10 22.43
N LEU A 638 5.17 -19.81 22.62
CA LEU A 638 5.89 -18.97 23.57
C LEU A 638 5.68 -19.41 25.01
N GLU A 639 4.44 -19.73 25.43
CA GLU A 639 4.13 -20.24 26.76
C GLU A 639 4.95 -21.51 27.06
N LEU A 640 5.02 -22.43 26.10
CA LEU A 640 5.81 -23.66 26.22
C LEU A 640 7.32 -23.38 26.27
N HIS A 641 7.82 -22.58 25.33
CA HIS A 641 9.27 -22.33 25.18
C HIS A 641 9.87 -21.60 26.39
N TYR A 642 9.14 -20.63 26.96
CA TYR A 642 9.60 -19.84 28.09
C TYR A 642 9.04 -20.32 29.46
N SER A 643 8.35 -21.46 29.50
CA SER A 643 7.73 -22.03 30.71
C SER A 643 6.89 -21.00 31.47
N ILE A 644 5.95 -20.36 30.76
CA ILE A 644 5.03 -19.39 31.33
C ILE A 644 3.77 -20.15 31.72
N GLU A 645 3.46 -20.12 33.03
CA GLU A 645 2.19 -20.65 33.54
C GLU A 645 1.08 -19.68 33.11
N GLY A 646 0.05 -20.21 32.40
CA GLY A 646 -1.07 -19.47 31.84
C GLY A 646 -2.13 -19.06 32.88
#